data_b065c4bfc4df6cf23b5ef72b21497210
#
_entry.id   b065c4bfc4df6cf23b5ef72b21497210
#
_cell.length_a   1.000
_cell.length_b   1.000
_cell.length_c   1.000
_cell.angle_alpha   90.00
_cell.angle_beta   90.00
_cell.angle_gamma   90.00
#
_symmetry.space_group_name_H-M   'P 1'
#
loop_
_entity.id
_entity.type
_entity.pdbx_description
1 polymer ?
#
loop_
_entity_poly.entity_id
_entity_poly.type
_entity_poly.pdbx_seq_one_letter_code
_entity_poly.pdbx_strand_id
1 'polypeptide(L)'
;MTDHLAGAEADPVGSRLPAQEPSAAALEPAPDLGPAPDAAGADPPGAGSPILDALPVAPAEPADGRGPAPAPAVGPALEGSTLPAFEPGEATAVRPSATAAPPSTAAAWLARALRAAGLRYAFTVPGESFLPLLDALDEVGIAVVATRHEAGAGFMAEAYGQLTGRPAAVIVTRAVGAANLGIALHTALADSTPLLAIAGQVERRFLGREAFQEADLVGSVGALAKWAAEPAAAAELPALVDEALRRATTGRPGPVLLSIPEDVFGEPLEAPLPERSPTPAPSARPDPVLVRSILQLLACAERPLILAGGGVLRARCSTDLVRLAELLRVPIVAAWRRGDVVPNDHPLYLGMAGHGAPPTVRERLRGADALLVLGCRLNEVTTYGYEIPAPGTRWAHVDLEPRGGRAGLRPPDLALAADARAFLRAALNRLANGVLDAAVADARAARNAADRAAFEAASVVEAGDWAGPGVHPGRVVATLRRLLPEAAILTTDAGNFAGWAARGFRFRRPGTFLGPTSGAMGYAVPAAVAAALIHRDRPVVALVGDGGMAMTMAELETAVRERVRPIVVVFDNERYGMIRMHQDAGRSRGIATDLGPVDFAAVGRALGGRGVRIETDDEFGPALRDALAADRPTVLHLVVDRRWVSVNDHPFASR
;
A
#
# COMPACT_ATOMS: atom_id res chain seq x y z
N MET A 1 -59.15 -34.14 -14.20
CA MET A 1 -59.78 -35.00 -13.21
C MET A 1 -59.28 -34.50 -11.89
N THR A 2 -59.94 -33.48 -11.37
CA THR A 2 -60.95 -33.47 -10.28
C THR A 2 -60.31 -33.74 -8.94
N ASP A 3 -60.08 -32.69 -8.17
CA ASP A 3 -60.93 -32.05 -7.14
C ASP A 3 -60.72 -32.61 -5.74
N HIS A 4 -60.40 -31.78 -4.78
CA HIS A 4 -61.16 -31.23 -3.65
C HIS A 4 -60.21 -30.56 -2.65
N LEU A 5 -60.23 -29.29 -2.45
CA LEU A 5 -61.07 -28.35 -1.67
C LEU A 5 -61.35 -28.72 -0.21
N ALA A 6 -61.01 -27.77 0.61
CA ALA A 6 -61.58 -27.20 1.84
C ALA A 6 -60.56 -27.21 3.00
N GLY A 7 -60.16 -26.13 3.66
CA GLY A 7 -60.93 -24.95 4.11
C GLY A 7 -61.08 -24.98 5.61
N ALA A 8 -60.43 -24.06 6.34
CA ALA A 8 -60.82 -23.58 7.69
C ALA A 8 -59.85 -22.41 8.06
N GLU A 9 -60.24 -21.35 8.07
CA GLU A 9 -60.71 -20.21 8.85
C GLU A 9 -59.82 -19.84 10.02
N ALA A 10 -59.61 -18.54 10.09
CA ALA A 10 -58.87 -17.73 11.03
C ALA A 10 -59.43 -17.72 12.46
N ASP A 11 -58.61 -17.43 13.42
CA ASP A 11 -58.90 -16.30 14.35
C ASP A 11 -57.64 -15.82 15.13
N PRO A 12 -57.57 -14.55 15.51
CA PRO A 12 -56.37 -13.88 15.94
C PRO A 12 -56.32 -13.72 17.47
N VAL A 13 -55.18 -13.97 18.09
CA VAL A 13 -54.94 -13.50 19.46
C VAL A 13 -53.63 -12.75 19.53
N GLY A 14 -53.76 -11.45 19.67
CA GLY A 14 -52.67 -10.57 20.01
C GLY A 14 -52.15 -10.80 21.44
N SER A 15 -50.88 -10.80 21.59
CA SER A 15 -50.22 -10.52 22.85
C SER A 15 -49.07 -9.53 22.65
N ARG A 16 -49.34 -8.30 23.09
CA ARG A 16 -48.34 -7.25 23.25
C ARG A 16 -47.39 -7.66 24.37
N LEU A 17 -46.09 -7.73 24.07
CA LEU A 17 -45.05 -7.68 25.09
C LEU A 17 -44.73 -6.20 25.40
N PRO A 18 -44.53 -5.85 26.68
CA PRO A 18 -44.26 -4.47 27.07
C PRO A 18 -42.84 -4.03 26.72
N ALA A 19 -42.73 -2.78 26.25
CA ALA A 19 -41.46 -2.10 26.04
C ALA A 19 -40.75 -1.94 27.41
N GLN A 20 -39.54 -2.44 27.51
CA GLN A 20 -38.64 -2.10 28.60
C GLN A 20 -37.87 -0.82 28.23
N GLU A 21 -38.08 0.22 29.01
CA GLU A 21 -37.27 1.43 29.02
C GLU A 21 -35.84 1.09 29.54
N PRO A 22 -34.77 1.69 29.01
CA PRO A 22 -33.44 1.52 29.56
C PRO A 22 -33.31 2.32 30.87
N SER A 23 -33.03 1.60 31.94
CA SER A 23 -32.67 2.15 33.26
C SER A 23 -31.38 2.97 33.14
N ALA A 24 -31.45 4.25 33.50
CA ALA A 24 -30.32 5.13 33.73
C ALA A 24 -29.58 4.69 35.00
N ALA A 25 -28.48 3.97 34.85
CA ALA A 25 -27.51 3.76 35.93
C ALA A 25 -26.58 4.97 36.00
N ALA A 26 -26.67 5.69 37.12
CA ALA A 26 -25.84 6.82 37.47
C ALA A 26 -24.35 6.39 37.55
N LEU A 27 -23.50 7.08 36.81
CA LEU A 27 -22.06 6.99 36.96
C LEU A 27 -21.67 7.80 38.21
N GLU A 28 -21.07 7.16 39.19
CA GLU A 28 -20.42 7.83 40.33
C GLU A 28 -19.20 8.64 39.82
N PRO A 29 -18.95 9.82 40.41
CA PRO A 29 -17.78 10.63 40.03
C PRO A 29 -16.49 10.02 40.59
N ALA A 30 -15.44 10.03 39.74
CA ALA A 30 -14.10 9.62 40.12
C ALA A 30 -13.52 10.51 41.24
N PRO A 31 -12.65 9.98 42.13
CA PRO A 31 -12.09 10.76 43.23
C PRO A 31 -11.07 11.79 42.73
N ASP A 32 -11.18 12.96 43.30
CA ASP A 32 -10.33 14.13 43.12
C ASP A 32 -8.90 13.82 43.57
N LEU A 33 -7.94 13.79 42.63
CA LEU A 33 -6.51 13.73 42.93
C LEU A 33 -5.98 15.15 42.99
N GLY A 34 -5.74 15.63 44.20
CA GLY A 34 -5.13 16.91 44.49
C GLY A 34 -3.77 17.12 43.81
N PRO A 35 -3.26 18.37 43.77
CA PRO A 35 -2.10 18.74 42.98
C PRO A 35 -0.80 18.11 43.50
N ALA A 36 0.03 17.65 42.55
CA ALA A 36 1.36 17.10 42.79
C ALA A 36 2.32 18.22 43.27
N PRO A 37 3.24 17.92 44.16
CA PRO A 37 4.20 18.92 44.68
C PRO A 37 5.26 19.31 43.66
N ASP A 38 5.60 20.60 43.65
CA ASP A 38 6.69 21.20 42.91
C ASP A 38 8.04 20.49 43.18
N ALA A 39 8.65 19.92 42.15
CA ALA A 39 10.06 19.52 42.19
C ALA A 39 10.91 20.63 41.57
N ALA A 40 11.54 21.40 42.44
CA ALA A 40 12.55 22.37 42.08
C ALA A 40 13.88 21.66 41.71
N GLY A 41 14.49 22.13 40.62
CA GLY A 41 15.93 22.20 40.43
C GLY A 41 16.67 20.89 40.22
N ALA A 42 16.90 20.53 38.95
CA ALA A 42 18.11 19.82 38.53
C ALA A 42 18.50 20.30 37.13
N ASP A 43 19.66 20.96 37.06
CA ASP A 43 20.31 21.34 35.81
C ASP A 43 20.53 20.14 34.89
N PRO A 44 20.40 20.29 33.56
CA PRO A 44 20.73 19.22 32.63
C PRO A 44 22.25 19.02 32.59
N PRO A 45 22.77 17.78 32.59
CA PRO A 45 24.19 17.55 32.38
C PRO A 45 24.58 17.94 30.96
N GLY A 46 25.28 19.03 30.82
CA GLY A 46 26.01 19.38 29.62
C GLY A 46 27.21 18.44 29.46
N ALA A 47 27.10 17.50 28.54
CA ALA A 47 28.25 16.80 28.02
C ALA A 47 27.99 16.53 26.51
N GLY A 48 28.39 17.49 25.68
CA GLY A 48 28.55 17.28 24.25
C GLY A 48 29.61 16.21 24.02
N SER A 49 29.22 15.15 23.33
CA SER A 49 30.17 14.13 22.88
C SER A 49 31.14 14.73 21.87
N PRO A 50 32.47 14.60 22.04
CA PRO A 50 33.48 15.22 21.16
C PRO A 50 33.51 14.68 19.73
N ILE A 51 32.74 13.65 19.42
CA ILE A 51 32.82 12.92 18.14
C ILE A 51 32.21 13.71 16.98
N LEU A 52 31.23 14.59 17.23
CA LEU A 52 30.56 15.30 16.12
C LEU A 52 30.91 16.79 16.03
N ASP A 53 31.52 17.38 17.07
CA ASP A 53 32.03 18.73 16.95
C ASP A 53 33.26 18.84 16.03
N ALA A 54 33.86 17.69 15.69
CA ALA A 54 35.01 17.60 14.79
C ALA A 54 34.63 17.42 13.30
N LEU A 55 33.34 17.41 12.94
CA LEU A 55 32.95 17.35 11.52
C LEU A 55 33.14 18.72 10.85
N PRO A 56 34.02 18.87 9.85
CA PRO A 56 34.25 20.14 9.19
C PRO A 56 32.97 20.61 8.48
N VAL A 57 32.58 21.82 8.79
CA VAL A 57 31.58 22.57 8.01
C VAL A 57 32.29 23.00 6.73
N ALA A 58 31.92 22.43 5.60
CA ALA A 58 32.36 22.93 4.31
C ALA A 58 31.84 24.38 4.14
N PRO A 59 32.68 25.37 3.82
CA PRO A 59 32.23 26.72 3.54
C PRO A 59 31.33 26.71 2.30
N ALA A 60 30.30 27.57 2.29
CA ALA A 60 29.50 27.82 1.11
C ALA A 60 30.39 28.50 0.07
N GLU A 61 30.60 27.85 -1.07
CA GLU A 61 31.30 28.45 -2.20
C GLU A 61 30.40 29.49 -2.89
N PRO A 62 30.96 30.63 -3.33
CA PRO A 62 30.29 31.55 -4.24
C PRO A 62 30.22 30.95 -5.64
N ALA A 63 29.13 31.20 -6.34
CA ALA A 63 28.92 30.78 -7.72
C ALA A 63 29.92 31.44 -8.66
N ASP A 64 30.92 30.70 -9.14
CA ASP A 64 31.66 31.04 -10.36
C ASP A 64 32.02 29.78 -11.14
N GLY A 65 31.63 29.81 -12.43
CA GLY A 65 31.69 28.70 -13.35
C GLY A 65 33.12 28.33 -13.77
N ARG A 66 33.54 27.12 -13.44
CA ARG A 66 34.48 26.31 -14.23
C ARG A 66 34.34 24.85 -13.80
N GLY A 67 34.20 23.95 -14.78
CA GLY A 67 34.00 22.53 -14.56
C GLY A 67 35.18 21.82 -13.92
N PRO A 68 34.94 20.69 -13.22
CA PRO A 68 35.98 19.90 -12.55
C PRO A 68 36.70 18.94 -13.49
N ALA A 69 37.99 18.78 -13.21
CA ALA A 69 38.89 17.80 -13.86
C ALA A 69 38.54 16.33 -13.44
N PRO A 70 38.94 15.32 -14.23
CA PRO A 70 38.49 13.93 -14.02
C PRO A 70 39.17 13.27 -12.81
N ALA A 71 38.36 12.56 -12.02
CA ALA A 71 38.75 11.74 -10.89
C ALA A 71 39.25 10.35 -11.37
N PRO A 72 40.12 9.67 -10.58
CA PRO A 72 40.74 8.41 -10.97
C PRO A 72 39.75 7.24 -10.93
N ALA A 73 40.01 6.25 -11.79
CA ALA A 73 39.22 5.05 -12.04
C ALA A 73 39.04 4.19 -10.76
N VAL A 74 37.80 3.98 -10.36
CA VAL A 74 37.37 2.96 -9.40
C VAL A 74 36.79 1.80 -10.20
N GLY A 75 37.15 0.57 -9.83
CA GLY A 75 36.74 -0.68 -10.47
C GLY A 75 35.23 -0.88 -10.60
N PRO A 76 34.75 -1.95 -11.28
CA PRO A 76 33.45 -1.98 -11.91
C PRO A 76 32.32 -1.75 -10.89
N ALA A 77 31.73 -0.58 -11.01
CA ALA A 77 30.47 -0.24 -10.35
C ALA A 77 29.39 -1.14 -10.94
N LEU A 78 28.60 -1.76 -10.09
CA LEU A 78 27.29 -2.30 -10.45
C LEU A 78 26.54 -1.20 -11.19
N GLU A 79 26.38 -1.36 -12.49
CA GLU A 79 25.67 -0.44 -13.35
C GLU A 79 24.34 -0.09 -12.72
N GLY A 80 24.12 1.18 -12.50
CA GLY A 80 22.89 1.71 -11.96
C GLY A 80 21.73 1.32 -12.85
N SER A 81 20.86 0.45 -12.34
CA SER A 81 19.56 0.17 -12.91
C SER A 81 18.72 1.45 -12.83
N THR A 82 18.89 2.34 -13.79
CA THR A 82 17.82 3.25 -14.18
C THR A 82 16.71 2.34 -14.68
N LEU A 83 15.59 2.29 -13.95
CA LEU A 83 14.37 1.74 -14.51
C LEU A 83 14.17 2.42 -15.86
N PRO A 84 14.02 1.66 -16.96
CA PRO A 84 13.79 2.26 -18.27
C PRO A 84 12.61 3.21 -18.16
N ALA A 85 12.72 4.38 -18.77
CA ALA A 85 11.59 5.26 -18.97
C ALA A 85 10.52 4.42 -19.66
N PHE A 86 9.33 4.37 -19.05
CA PHE A 86 8.19 3.66 -19.62
C PHE A 86 7.88 4.29 -20.99
N GLU A 87 8.24 3.60 -22.06
CA GLU A 87 7.68 3.84 -23.37
C GLU A 87 6.47 2.92 -23.51
N PRO A 88 5.26 3.48 -23.74
CA PRO A 88 4.09 2.66 -23.98
C PRO A 88 4.32 1.88 -25.27
N GLY A 89 4.20 0.56 -25.22
CA GLY A 89 4.06 -0.24 -26.44
C GLY A 89 2.96 0.39 -27.31
N GLU A 90 3.24 0.52 -28.60
CA GLU A 90 2.39 1.19 -29.58
C GLU A 90 0.94 0.67 -29.50
N ALA A 91 0.09 1.46 -28.82
CA ALA A 91 -1.33 1.39 -29.08
C ALA A 91 -1.49 1.87 -30.53
N THR A 92 -2.14 1.09 -31.34
CA THR A 92 -2.45 1.32 -32.75
C THR A 92 -2.87 2.77 -32.92
N ALA A 93 -2.02 3.58 -33.55
CA ALA A 93 -2.26 5.00 -33.76
C ALA A 93 -3.42 5.18 -34.76
N VAL A 94 -4.59 5.52 -34.25
CA VAL A 94 -5.65 6.11 -35.06
C VAL A 94 -5.22 7.55 -35.36
N ARG A 95 -4.98 7.86 -36.65
CA ARG A 95 -4.64 9.21 -37.12
C ARG A 95 -5.84 10.13 -36.90
N PRO A 96 -5.69 11.29 -36.25
CA PRO A 96 -6.77 12.27 -36.18
C PRO A 96 -7.02 12.88 -37.55
N SER A 97 -8.26 12.85 -38.03
CA SER A 97 -8.75 13.61 -39.16
C SER A 97 -8.81 15.11 -38.78
N ALA A 98 -8.13 15.95 -39.57
CA ALA A 98 -8.15 17.40 -39.38
C ALA A 98 -9.44 18.01 -39.95
N THR A 99 -10.48 18.11 -39.13
CA THR A 99 -11.64 18.97 -39.37
C THR A 99 -11.79 19.93 -38.20
N ALA A 100 -12.22 21.18 -38.44
CA ALA A 100 -12.39 22.24 -37.45
C ALA A 100 -13.06 21.69 -36.18
N ALA A 101 -12.37 21.83 -35.05
CA ALA A 101 -12.83 21.25 -33.79
C ALA A 101 -14.19 21.85 -33.40
N PRO A 102 -15.21 21.01 -33.08
CA PRO A 102 -16.43 21.51 -32.49
C PRO A 102 -16.12 22.23 -31.17
N PRO A 103 -17.01 23.12 -30.70
CA PRO A 103 -16.81 23.80 -29.43
C PRO A 103 -16.52 22.76 -28.34
N SER A 104 -15.44 22.97 -27.60
CA SER A 104 -14.97 22.00 -26.60
C SER A 104 -16.00 21.87 -25.49
N THR A 105 -16.52 20.67 -25.28
CA THR A 105 -17.32 20.35 -24.08
C THR A 105 -16.46 20.22 -22.84
N ALA A 106 -17.07 20.34 -21.66
CA ALA A 106 -16.38 20.11 -20.38
C ALA A 106 -15.76 18.71 -20.29
N ALA A 107 -16.43 17.68 -20.83
CA ALA A 107 -15.87 16.33 -20.93
C ALA A 107 -14.60 16.29 -21.80
N ALA A 108 -14.63 16.89 -22.99
CA ALA A 108 -13.49 16.94 -23.89
C ALA A 108 -12.33 17.76 -23.28
N TRP A 109 -12.64 18.88 -22.61
CA TRP A 109 -11.64 19.66 -21.89
C TRP A 109 -11.01 18.82 -20.75
N LEU A 110 -11.83 18.16 -19.92
CA LEU A 110 -11.37 17.34 -18.79
C LEU A 110 -10.43 16.21 -19.27
N ALA A 111 -10.81 15.47 -20.30
CA ALA A 111 -9.97 14.41 -20.86
C ALA A 111 -8.60 14.95 -21.32
N ARG A 112 -8.58 16.10 -22.04
CA ARG A 112 -7.34 16.75 -22.46
C ARG A 112 -6.50 17.23 -21.26
N ALA A 113 -7.16 17.78 -20.23
CA ALA A 113 -6.50 18.23 -19.01
C ALA A 113 -5.84 17.05 -18.26
N LEU A 114 -6.56 15.92 -18.11
CA LEU A 114 -6.01 14.71 -17.49
C LEU A 114 -4.83 14.15 -18.31
N ARG A 115 -4.93 14.14 -19.63
CA ARG A 115 -3.83 13.70 -20.51
C ARG A 115 -2.62 14.61 -20.40
N ALA A 116 -2.81 15.94 -20.40
CA ALA A 116 -1.76 16.93 -20.21
C ALA A 116 -1.08 16.78 -18.84
N ALA A 117 -1.87 16.51 -17.79
CA ALA A 117 -1.38 16.19 -16.45
C ALA A 117 -0.63 14.84 -16.36
N GLY A 118 -0.57 14.06 -17.44
CA GLY A 118 0.21 12.83 -17.53
C GLY A 118 -0.52 11.56 -17.08
N LEU A 119 -1.83 11.59 -16.91
CA LEU A 119 -2.62 10.38 -16.69
C LEU A 119 -2.57 9.50 -17.94
N ARG A 120 -2.47 8.19 -17.73
CA ARG A 120 -2.35 7.20 -18.80
C ARG A 120 -3.46 6.16 -18.78
N TYR A 121 -4.05 5.93 -17.62
CA TYR A 121 -5.08 4.93 -17.39
C TYR A 121 -6.29 5.54 -16.69
N ALA A 122 -7.46 5.08 -17.10
CA ALA A 122 -8.73 5.24 -16.40
C ALA A 122 -9.36 3.86 -16.21
N PHE A 123 -9.66 3.48 -14.99
CA PHE A 123 -10.34 2.24 -14.64
C PHE A 123 -11.79 2.54 -14.33
N THR A 124 -12.73 1.71 -14.81
CA THR A 124 -14.15 2.04 -14.67
C THR A 124 -15.07 0.82 -14.74
N VAL A 125 -16.19 0.90 -14.07
CA VAL A 125 -17.42 0.23 -14.48
C VAL A 125 -18.25 1.28 -15.20
N PRO A 126 -18.49 1.14 -16.53
CA PRO A 126 -19.19 2.16 -17.30
C PRO A 126 -20.59 2.46 -16.75
N GLY A 127 -20.98 3.73 -16.77
CA GLY A 127 -22.29 4.20 -16.35
C GLY A 127 -22.74 5.42 -17.14
N GLU A 128 -24.05 5.65 -17.19
CA GLU A 128 -24.67 6.68 -18.03
C GLU A 128 -24.26 8.09 -17.63
N SER A 129 -23.98 8.34 -16.34
CA SER A 129 -23.71 9.69 -15.82
C SER A 129 -22.39 10.32 -16.28
N PHE A 130 -21.59 9.60 -17.08
CA PHE A 130 -20.29 10.13 -17.58
C PHE A 130 -19.92 9.62 -18.97
N LEU A 131 -20.89 9.17 -19.77
CA LEU A 131 -20.63 8.68 -21.14
C LEU A 131 -19.81 9.65 -22.00
N PRO A 132 -20.08 10.98 -22.00
CA PRO A 132 -19.28 11.93 -22.79
C PRO A 132 -17.81 11.96 -22.38
N LEU A 133 -17.50 11.65 -21.12
CA LEU A 133 -16.12 11.58 -20.64
C LEU A 133 -15.42 10.33 -21.14
N LEU A 134 -16.10 9.18 -21.25
CA LEU A 134 -15.50 7.94 -21.78
C LEU A 134 -15.04 8.13 -23.23
N ASP A 135 -15.89 8.69 -24.09
CA ASP A 135 -15.56 8.98 -25.48
C ASP A 135 -14.35 9.92 -25.56
N ALA A 136 -14.37 11.00 -24.76
CA ALA A 136 -13.30 11.98 -24.76
C ALA A 136 -11.95 11.42 -24.24
N LEU A 137 -11.97 10.46 -23.30
CA LEU A 137 -10.73 9.83 -22.80
C LEU A 137 -10.09 8.94 -23.87
N ASP A 138 -10.89 8.19 -24.64
CA ASP A 138 -10.40 7.38 -25.75
C ASP A 138 -9.80 8.27 -26.87
N GLU A 139 -10.48 9.36 -27.24
CA GLU A 139 -10.00 10.31 -28.23
C GLU A 139 -8.62 10.89 -27.90
N VAL A 140 -8.33 11.17 -26.62
CA VAL A 140 -7.03 11.70 -26.20
C VAL A 140 -6.00 10.61 -25.91
N GLY A 141 -6.34 9.33 -26.09
CA GLY A 141 -5.45 8.19 -25.88
C GLY A 141 -5.10 7.92 -24.42
N ILE A 142 -6.05 8.14 -23.51
CA ILE A 142 -6.01 7.57 -22.15
C ILE A 142 -6.62 6.18 -22.24
N ALA A 143 -5.86 5.14 -21.83
CA ALA A 143 -6.33 3.78 -21.85
C ALA A 143 -7.49 3.58 -20.85
N VAL A 144 -8.69 3.34 -21.36
CA VAL A 144 -9.87 3.06 -20.53
C VAL A 144 -10.00 1.56 -20.33
N VAL A 145 -9.87 1.10 -19.08
CA VAL A 145 -9.97 -0.31 -18.70
C VAL A 145 -11.29 -0.54 -17.98
N ALA A 146 -12.22 -1.20 -18.64
CA ALA A 146 -13.46 -1.62 -18.00
C ALA A 146 -13.17 -2.76 -17.01
N THR A 147 -13.74 -2.68 -15.82
CA THR A 147 -13.62 -3.68 -14.75
C THR A 147 -14.97 -4.34 -14.48
N ARG A 148 -15.00 -5.32 -13.61
CA ARG A 148 -16.22 -6.04 -13.24
C ARG A 148 -16.86 -5.51 -11.97
N HIS A 149 -16.09 -4.71 -11.20
CA HIS A 149 -16.55 -4.09 -9.95
C HIS A 149 -15.75 -2.81 -9.68
N GLU A 150 -16.36 -1.78 -9.12
CA GLU A 150 -15.72 -0.48 -8.89
C GLU A 150 -14.59 -0.58 -7.84
N ALA A 151 -14.72 -1.47 -6.85
CA ALA A 151 -13.60 -1.76 -5.95
C ALA A 151 -12.38 -2.31 -6.71
N GLY A 152 -12.60 -3.18 -7.72
CA GLY A 152 -11.55 -3.68 -8.62
C GLY A 152 -10.89 -2.54 -9.40
N ALA A 153 -11.69 -1.64 -9.97
CA ALA A 153 -11.20 -0.43 -10.65
C ALA A 153 -10.33 0.43 -9.72
N GLY A 154 -10.82 0.67 -8.51
CA GLY A 154 -10.12 1.46 -7.51
C GLY A 154 -8.83 0.82 -7.02
N PHE A 155 -8.80 -0.49 -6.80
CA PHE A 155 -7.58 -1.24 -6.44
C PHE A 155 -6.57 -1.26 -7.59
N MET A 156 -7.00 -1.33 -8.85
CA MET A 156 -6.11 -1.19 -10.01
C MET A 156 -5.48 0.21 -10.06
N ALA A 157 -6.27 1.26 -9.84
CA ALA A 157 -5.77 2.63 -9.82
C ALA A 157 -4.81 2.87 -8.63
N GLU A 158 -5.10 2.28 -7.48
CA GLU A 158 -4.24 2.34 -6.29
C GLU A 158 -2.89 1.64 -6.56
N ALA A 159 -2.90 0.41 -7.09
CA ALA A 159 -1.69 -0.32 -7.44
C ALA A 159 -0.85 0.43 -8.50
N TYR A 160 -1.50 1.06 -9.48
CA TYR A 160 -0.84 1.96 -10.42
C TYR A 160 -0.12 3.10 -9.71
N GLY A 161 -0.80 3.74 -8.75
CA GLY A 161 -0.25 4.84 -7.96
C GLY A 161 0.96 4.41 -7.12
N GLN A 162 0.91 3.24 -6.47
CA GLN A 162 2.05 2.69 -5.72
C GLN A 162 3.27 2.43 -6.61
N LEU A 163 3.08 1.79 -7.77
CA LEU A 163 4.16 1.43 -8.69
C LEU A 163 4.79 2.62 -9.39
N THR A 164 3.98 3.61 -9.78
CA THR A 164 4.43 4.72 -10.62
C THR A 164 4.70 6.01 -9.87
N GLY A 165 4.06 6.20 -8.71
CA GLY A 165 4.01 7.47 -7.97
C GLY A 165 3.11 8.52 -8.64
N ARG A 166 2.31 8.15 -9.65
CA ARG A 166 1.41 9.02 -10.42
C ARG A 166 -0.04 8.56 -10.23
N PRO A 167 -1.02 9.47 -10.23
CA PRO A 167 -2.42 9.07 -10.18
C PRO A 167 -2.86 8.39 -11.49
N ALA A 168 -3.71 7.37 -11.38
CA ALA A 168 -4.63 6.96 -12.42
C ALA A 168 -6.02 7.51 -12.08
N ALA A 169 -6.90 7.62 -13.08
CA ALA A 169 -8.30 7.93 -12.84
C ALA A 169 -9.07 6.64 -12.51
N VAL A 170 -10.06 6.75 -11.63
CA VAL A 170 -11.13 5.76 -11.49
C VAL A 170 -12.47 6.48 -11.64
N ILE A 171 -13.33 5.97 -12.53
CA ILE A 171 -14.56 6.66 -12.89
C ILE A 171 -15.74 5.74 -12.57
N VAL A 172 -16.71 6.26 -11.85
CA VAL A 172 -17.84 5.50 -11.34
C VAL A 172 -19.16 6.29 -11.45
N THR A 173 -20.29 5.56 -11.49
CA THR A 173 -21.60 6.20 -11.62
C THR A 173 -22.24 6.42 -10.26
N ARG A 174 -22.65 7.65 -10.00
CA ARG A 174 -23.54 8.10 -8.90
C ARG A 174 -23.22 7.42 -7.56
N ALA A 175 -24.22 7.31 -6.69
CA ALA A 175 -24.07 6.71 -5.35
C ALA A 175 -23.66 5.23 -5.38
N VAL A 176 -24.23 4.44 -6.26
CA VAL A 176 -24.02 2.98 -6.29
C VAL A 176 -22.58 2.63 -6.64
N GLY A 177 -22.02 3.27 -7.68
CA GLY A 177 -20.62 3.04 -8.04
C GLY A 177 -19.65 3.69 -7.06
N ALA A 178 -19.98 4.87 -6.53
CA ALA A 178 -19.16 5.55 -5.54
C ALA A 178 -19.09 4.78 -4.21
N ALA A 179 -20.20 4.17 -3.77
CA ALA A 179 -20.23 3.33 -2.57
C ALA A 179 -19.32 2.10 -2.72
N ASN A 180 -19.41 1.40 -3.86
CA ASN A 180 -18.53 0.27 -4.17
C ASN A 180 -17.05 0.66 -4.23
N LEU A 181 -16.74 1.89 -4.67
CA LEU A 181 -15.37 2.41 -4.71
C LEU A 181 -14.79 2.72 -3.31
N GLY A 182 -15.63 2.92 -2.30
CA GLY A 182 -15.23 3.40 -0.97
C GLY A 182 -14.09 2.63 -0.35
N ILE A 183 -14.06 1.29 -0.44
CA ILE A 183 -12.97 0.46 0.09
C ILE A 183 -11.61 0.79 -0.55
N ALA A 184 -11.59 1.10 -1.84
CA ALA A 184 -10.35 1.43 -2.55
C ALA A 184 -9.87 2.85 -2.23
N LEU A 185 -10.79 3.82 -2.03
CA LEU A 185 -10.42 5.15 -1.53
C LEU A 185 -9.80 5.06 -0.14
N HIS A 186 -10.40 4.31 0.78
CA HIS A 186 -9.83 4.07 2.10
C HIS A 186 -8.44 3.42 2.00
N THR A 187 -8.27 2.45 1.10
CA THR A 187 -6.97 1.79 0.88
C THR A 187 -5.92 2.77 0.37
N ALA A 188 -6.24 3.56 -0.66
CA ALA A 188 -5.32 4.57 -1.20
C ALA A 188 -4.94 5.64 -0.15
N LEU A 189 -5.89 6.04 0.71
CA LEU A 189 -5.63 6.96 1.83
C LEU A 189 -4.70 6.33 2.87
N ALA A 190 -4.93 5.06 3.21
CA ALA A 190 -4.09 4.31 4.13
C ALA A 190 -2.67 4.15 3.60
N ASP A 191 -2.50 3.84 2.33
CA ASP A 191 -1.21 3.61 1.67
C ASP A 191 -0.50 4.89 1.23
N SER A 192 -1.15 6.05 1.37
CA SER A 192 -0.63 7.35 0.89
C SER A 192 -0.35 7.32 -0.62
N THR A 193 -1.30 6.77 -1.37
CA THR A 193 -1.20 6.56 -2.82
C THR A 193 -2.04 7.60 -3.57
N PRO A 194 -1.47 8.28 -4.57
CA PRO A 194 -2.22 9.24 -5.38
C PRO A 194 -3.23 8.50 -6.26
N LEU A 195 -4.49 8.94 -6.22
CA LEU A 195 -5.60 8.42 -7.01
C LEU A 195 -6.60 9.55 -7.28
N LEU A 196 -7.10 9.64 -8.51
CA LEU A 196 -8.18 10.56 -8.89
C LEU A 196 -9.46 9.78 -9.12
N ALA A 197 -10.42 9.91 -8.21
CA ALA A 197 -11.77 9.40 -8.40
C ALA A 197 -12.65 10.47 -9.04
N ILE A 198 -13.44 10.07 -10.04
CA ILE A 198 -14.46 10.87 -10.68
C ILE A 198 -15.77 10.11 -10.57
N ALA A 199 -16.73 10.65 -9.85
CA ALA A 199 -18.07 10.10 -9.76
C ALA A 199 -19.02 10.97 -10.58
N GLY A 200 -19.67 10.40 -11.60
CA GLY A 200 -20.76 11.09 -12.27
C GLY A 200 -21.95 11.18 -11.33
N GLN A 201 -22.48 12.38 -11.11
CA GLN A 201 -23.61 12.67 -10.26
C GLN A 201 -24.88 12.83 -11.11
N VAL A 202 -26.05 12.88 -10.48
CA VAL A 202 -27.29 13.23 -11.19
C VAL A 202 -27.22 14.63 -11.75
N GLU A 203 -28.02 14.96 -12.80
CA GLU A 203 -28.11 16.32 -13.32
C GLU A 203 -28.48 17.32 -12.20
N ARG A 204 -27.90 18.53 -12.22
CA ARG A 204 -28.10 19.58 -11.19
C ARG A 204 -29.58 19.91 -10.93
N ARG A 205 -30.42 19.87 -11.96
CA ARG A 205 -31.87 20.10 -11.80
C ARG A 205 -32.58 19.08 -10.93
N PHE A 206 -31.96 17.94 -10.68
CA PHE A 206 -32.51 16.86 -9.87
C PHE A 206 -31.91 16.78 -8.47
N LEU A 207 -30.82 17.48 -8.20
CA LEU A 207 -30.17 17.49 -6.87
C LEU A 207 -31.14 17.94 -5.77
N GLY A 208 -31.15 17.24 -4.64
CA GLY A 208 -32.01 17.48 -3.50
C GLY A 208 -33.45 17.04 -3.71
N ARG A 209 -33.73 16.20 -4.70
CA ARG A 209 -35.09 15.76 -5.06
C ARG A 209 -35.28 14.24 -4.96
N GLU A 210 -34.38 13.54 -4.28
CA GLU A 210 -34.36 12.07 -4.20
C GLU A 210 -34.30 11.44 -5.60
N ALA A 211 -33.44 12.00 -6.47
CA ALA A 211 -33.28 11.50 -7.83
C ALA A 211 -32.69 10.09 -7.85
N PHE A 212 -32.83 9.39 -8.97
CA PHE A 212 -32.37 8.03 -9.12
C PHE A 212 -30.86 7.91 -8.86
N GLN A 213 -30.48 7.18 -7.79
CA GLN A 213 -29.10 6.98 -7.34
C GLN A 213 -28.40 8.27 -6.85
N GLU A 214 -29.15 9.29 -6.44
CA GLU A 214 -28.59 10.48 -5.83
C GLU A 214 -28.06 10.21 -4.42
N ALA A 215 -26.94 10.81 -4.07
CA ALA A 215 -26.45 10.96 -2.69
C ALA A 215 -25.50 12.15 -2.62
N ASP A 216 -25.29 12.68 -1.41
CA ASP A 216 -24.18 13.59 -1.14
C ASP A 216 -22.84 12.81 -1.19
N LEU A 217 -22.22 12.79 -2.37
CA LEU A 217 -20.99 12.04 -2.60
C LEU A 217 -19.77 12.70 -1.94
N VAL A 218 -19.79 14.01 -1.80
CA VAL A 218 -18.70 14.76 -1.15
C VAL A 218 -18.73 14.51 0.36
N GLY A 219 -19.88 14.59 0.99
CA GLY A 219 -20.02 14.37 2.43
C GLY A 219 -19.92 12.90 2.85
N SER A 220 -20.33 11.96 1.99
CA SER A 220 -20.32 10.53 2.28
C SER A 220 -19.00 9.85 1.84
N VAL A 221 -18.90 9.46 0.59
CA VAL A 221 -17.74 8.73 0.06
C VAL A 221 -16.48 9.59 0.04
N GLY A 222 -16.63 10.90 -0.18
CA GLY A 222 -15.54 11.87 -0.12
C GLY A 222 -14.83 11.93 1.24
N ALA A 223 -15.50 11.54 2.33
CA ALA A 223 -14.87 11.41 3.66
C ALA A 223 -13.77 10.33 3.71
N LEU A 224 -13.77 9.35 2.80
CA LEU A 224 -12.73 8.33 2.64
C LEU A 224 -11.55 8.81 1.79
N ALA A 225 -11.65 9.99 1.20
CA ALA A 225 -10.61 10.60 0.39
C ALA A 225 -9.82 11.66 1.19
N LYS A 226 -8.70 12.09 0.64
CA LYS A 226 -7.93 13.22 1.17
C LYS A 226 -8.62 14.55 0.95
N TRP A 227 -9.42 14.63 -0.11
CA TRP A 227 -10.18 15.80 -0.51
C TRP A 227 -11.28 15.40 -1.50
N ALA A 228 -12.39 16.11 -1.45
CA ALA A 228 -13.50 15.95 -2.39
C ALA A 228 -14.13 17.29 -2.72
N ALA A 229 -14.68 17.41 -3.94
CA ALA A 229 -15.45 18.57 -4.38
C ALA A 229 -16.47 18.20 -5.46
N GLU A 230 -17.46 19.08 -5.63
CA GLU A 230 -18.48 19.01 -6.68
C GLU A 230 -18.60 20.38 -7.35
N PRO A 231 -18.44 20.49 -8.69
CA PRO A 231 -18.60 21.75 -9.41
C PRO A 231 -20.07 22.11 -9.56
N ALA A 232 -20.42 23.38 -9.36
CA ALA A 232 -21.73 23.91 -9.69
C ALA A 232 -21.90 24.20 -11.19
N ALA A 233 -20.81 24.37 -11.95
CA ALA A 233 -20.79 24.63 -13.39
C ALA A 233 -19.47 24.18 -14.02
N ALA A 234 -19.44 23.94 -15.33
CA ALA A 234 -18.23 23.58 -16.07
C ALA A 234 -17.09 24.60 -15.89
N ALA A 235 -17.42 25.87 -15.73
CA ALA A 235 -16.43 26.95 -15.54
C ALA A 235 -15.54 26.74 -14.27
N GLU A 236 -15.99 25.96 -13.30
CA GLU A 236 -15.21 25.65 -12.09
C GLU A 236 -14.23 24.48 -12.27
N LEU A 237 -14.45 23.62 -13.29
CA LEU A 237 -13.62 22.43 -13.50
C LEU A 237 -12.13 22.72 -13.60
N PRO A 238 -11.65 23.77 -14.30
CA PRO A 238 -10.22 24.03 -14.38
C PRO A 238 -9.56 24.19 -13.01
N ALA A 239 -10.15 24.97 -12.13
CA ALA A 239 -9.62 25.19 -10.78
C ALA A 239 -9.73 23.94 -9.91
N LEU A 240 -10.84 23.21 -10.01
CA LEU A 240 -11.07 22.00 -9.21
C LEU A 240 -10.16 20.85 -9.66
N VAL A 241 -9.91 20.69 -10.96
CA VAL A 241 -9.00 19.66 -11.50
C VAL A 241 -7.56 19.95 -11.10
N ASP A 242 -7.11 21.21 -11.20
CA ASP A 242 -5.78 21.60 -10.74
C ASP A 242 -5.61 21.35 -9.24
N GLU A 243 -6.60 21.72 -8.43
CA GLU A 243 -6.57 21.48 -6.98
C GLU A 243 -6.61 19.98 -6.65
N ALA A 244 -7.44 19.18 -7.35
CA ALA A 244 -7.51 17.73 -7.19
C ALA A 244 -6.15 17.08 -7.46
N LEU A 245 -5.54 17.37 -8.61
CA LEU A 245 -4.24 16.81 -9.01
C LEU A 245 -3.13 17.27 -8.06
N ARG A 246 -3.15 18.53 -7.64
CA ARG A 246 -2.22 19.07 -6.66
C ARG A 246 -2.36 18.35 -5.32
N ARG A 247 -3.58 18.19 -4.80
CA ARG A 247 -3.83 17.50 -3.52
C ARG A 247 -3.52 16.02 -3.57
N ALA A 248 -3.80 15.35 -4.70
CA ALA A 248 -3.46 13.94 -4.85
C ALA A 248 -1.96 13.68 -4.71
N THR A 249 -1.10 14.61 -5.18
CA THR A 249 0.33 14.38 -5.36
C THR A 249 1.25 15.14 -4.40
N THR A 250 0.80 16.28 -3.82
CA THR A 250 1.64 17.13 -2.96
C THR A 250 1.46 16.83 -1.48
N GLY A 251 2.47 17.17 -0.67
CA GLY A 251 2.54 16.75 0.71
C GLY A 251 2.50 15.21 0.79
N ARG A 252 1.78 14.67 1.75
CA ARG A 252 1.48 13.25 1.76
C ARG A 252 0.45 12.92 0.68
N PRO A 253 0.77 12.11 -0.35
CA PRO A 253 -0.17 11.75 -1.41
C PRO A 253 -1.40 11.02 -0.87
N GLY A 254 -2.48 11.04 -1.64
CA GLY A 254 -3.70 10.33 -1.29
C GLY A 254 -4.77 10.45 -2.37
N PRO A 255 -5.88 9.72 -2.23
CA PRO A 255 -6.99 9.78 -3.16
C PRO A 255 -7.73 11.11 -3.05
N VAL A 256 -8.26 11.57 -4.18
CA VAL A 256 -9.17 12.73 -4.28
C VAL A 256 -10.40 12.33 -5.05
N LEU A 257 -11.54 12.97 -4.75
CA LEU A 257 -12.82 12.71 -5.41
C LEU A 257 -13.37 14.01 -6.04
N LEU A 258 -13.74 13.91 -7.31
CA LEU A 258 -14.57 14.90 -8.00
C LEU A 258 -15.94 14.24 -8.27
N SER A 259 -17.00 14.79 -7.67
CA SER A 259 -18.38 14.47 -7.99
C SER A 259 -18.84 15.45 -9.08
N ILE A 260 -19.11 14.96 -10.30
CA ILE A 260 -19.41 15.85 -11.43
C ILE A 260 -20.85 15.58 -11.90
N PRO A 261 -21.77 16.58 -11.80
CA PRO A 261 -23.12 16.42 -12.34
C PRO A 261 -23.12 16.11 -13.84
N GLU A 262 -24.00 15.19 -14.25
CA GLU A 262 -24.05 14.64 -15.61
C GLU A 262 -24.17 15.73 -16.67
N ASP A 263 -25.03 16.72 -16.45
CA ASP A 263 -25.26 17.83 -17.38
C ASP A 263 -24.06 18.78 -17.52
N VAL A 264 -23.15 18.81 -16.53
CA VAL A 264 -21.92 19.59 -16.59
C VAL A 264 -20.96 19.07 -17.66
N PHE A 265 -20.92 17.75 -17.91
CA PHE A 265 -20.05 17.18 -18.95
C PHE A 265 -20.35 17.70 -20.36
N GLY A 266 -21.63 18.05 -20.64
CA GLY A 266 -22.06 18.57 -21.92
C GLY A 266 -21.91 20.09 -22.10
N GLU A 267 -21.65 20.84 -21.02
CA GLU A 267 -21.51 22.28 -21.09
C GLU A 267 -20.29 22.72 -21.94
N PRO A 268 -20.40 23.82 -22.70
CA PRO A 268 -19.24 24.38 -23.37
C PRO A 268 -18.16 24.81 -22.37
N LEU A 269 -16.91 24.42 -22.61
CA LEU A 269 -15.78 24.84 -21.79
C LEU A 269 -14.55 25.10 -22.67
N GLU A 270 -14.11 26.36 -22.69
CA GLU A 270 -12.84 26.78 -23.26
C GLU A 270 -11.98 27.38 -22.14
N ALA A 271 -10.97 26.63 -21.71
CA ALA A 271 -10.01 27.06 -20.70
C ALA A 271 -8.61 26.54 -21.04
N PRO A 272 -7.55 27.22 -20.59
CA PRO A 272 -6.20 26.70 -20.70
C PRO A 272 -6.11 25.30 -20.08
N LEU A 273 -5.33 24.43 -20.72
CA LEU A 273 -5.02 23.13 -20.14
C LEU A 273 -4.00 23.33 -19.00
N PRO A 274 -4.04 22.47 -17.94
CA PRO A 274 -3.05 22.52 -16.89
C PRO A 274 -1.65 22.35 -17.50
N GLU A 275 -0.75 23.20 -17.11
CA GLU A 275 0.67 22.95 -17.33
C GLU A 275 1.00 21.63 -16.64
N ARG A 276 1.77 20.77 -17.30
CA ARG A 276 2.12 19.39 -16.88
C ARG A 276 1.91 19.14 -15.40
N SER A 277 1.36 17.95 -15.07
CA SER A 277 1.16 17.46 -13.68
C SER A 277 2.11 18.13 -12.70
N PRO A 278 1.63 18.78 -11.66
CA PRO A 278 2.51 19.49 -10.75
C PRO A 278 3.61 18.52 -10.32
N THR A 279 4.80 18.75 -10.81
CA THR A 279 5.97 18.09 -10.26
C THR A 279 5.90 18.37 -8.77
N PRO A 280 5.91 17.35 -7.90
CA PRO A 280 5.87 17.58 -6.46
C PRO A 280 6.81 18.75 -6.18
N ALA A 281 6.32 19.79 -5.51
CA ALA A 281 7.14 20.95 -5.20
C ALA A 281 8.45 20.43 -4.62
N PRO A 282 9.63 20.94 -5.06
CA PRO A 282 10.89 20.48 -4.54
C PRO A 282 10.79 20.52 -3.02
N SER A 283 10.96 19.35 -2.37
CA SER A 283 10.86 19.25 -0.92
C SER A 283 11.81 20.29 -0.34
N ALA A 284 11.34 21.09 0.61
CA ALA A 284 12.16 22.06 1.30
C ALA A 284 13.49 21.40 1.74
N ARG A 285 14.60 22.12 1.62
CA ARG A 285 15.89 21.60 2.11
C ARG A 285 15.72 21.23 3.58
N PRO A 286 16.07 20.00 3.98
CA PRO A 286 15.99 19.61 5.38
C PRO A 286 16.82 20.54 6.25
N ASP A 287 16.30 20.92 7.42
CA ASP A 287 17.04 21.71 8.38
C ASP A 287 18.38 21.03 8.71
N PRO A 288 19.53 21.69 8.43
CA PRO A 288 20.82 21.08 8.63
C PRO A 288 21.15 20.81 10.11
N VAL A 289 20.54 21.52 11.05
CA VAL A 289 20.71 21.28 12.49
C VAL A 289 20.00 19.99 12.88
N LEU A 290 18.75 19.81 12.45
CA LEU A 290 18.00 18.58 12.71
C LEU A 290 18.63 17.37 12.03
N VAL A 291 19.13 17.49 10.79
CA VAL A 291 19.87 16.40 10.13
C VAL A 291 21.09 15.99 10.97
N ARG A 292 21.88 16.94 11.48
CA ARG A 292 23.03 16.67 12.36
C ARG A 292 22.58 15.95 13.64
N SER A 293 21.54 16.46 14.30
CA SER A 293 21.06 15.89 15.57
C SER A 293 20.53 14.46 15.38
N ILE A 294 19.88 14.16 14.25
CA ILE A 294 19.44 12.79 13.92
C ILE A 294 20.63 11.86 13.68
N LEU A 295 21.66 12.32 12.95
CA LEU A 295 22.87 11.53 12.74
C LEU A 295 23.60 11.28 14.07
N GLN A 296 23.65 12.28 14.96
CA GLN A 296 24.24 12.17 16.30
C GLN A 296 23.45 11.19 17.16
N LEU A 297 22.12 11.26 17.15
CA LEU A 297 21.25 10.28 17.82
C LEU A 297 21.61 8.85 17.43
N LEU A 298 21.79 8.58 16.14
CA LEU A 298 22.15 7.25 15.66
C LEU A 298 23.61 6.89 15.96
N ALA A 299 24.54 7.84 15.86
CA ALA A 299 25.96 7.59 16.06
C ALA A 299 26.30 7.26 17.52
N CYS A 300 25.65 7.92 18.49
CA CYS A 300 25.92 7.76 19.92
C CYS A 300 25.19 6.57 20.57
N ALA A 301 24.24 5.95 19.87
CA ALA A 301 23.45 4.85 20.41
C ALA A 301 24.23 3.52 20.39
N GLU A 302 23.95 2.64 21.34
CA GLU A 302 24.49 1.28 21.33
C GLU A 302 23.74 0.35 20.38
N ARG A 303 22.42 0.48 20.33
CA ARG A 303 21.51 -0.39 19.57
C ARG A 303 20.60 0.40 18.64
N PRO A 304 21.18 1.25 17.77
CA PRO A 304 20.38 2.03 16.83
C PRO A 304 19.62 1.15 15.84
N LEU A 305 18.50 1.67 15.32
CA LEU A 305 17.68 0.97 14.34
C LEU A 305 17.01 1.97 13.39
N ILE A 306 16.81 1.59 12.15
CA ILE A 306 16.00 2.32 11.16
C ILE A 306 14.72 1.54 10.89
N LEU A 307 13.55 2.19 11.07
CA LEU A 307 12.25 1.70 10.61
C LEU A 307 11.89 2.44 9.32
N ALA A 308 12.00 1.76 8.20
CA ALA A 308 11.82 2.34 6.87
C ALA A 308 10.45 2.03 6.27
N GLY A 309 9.74 3.04 5.79
CA GLY A 309 8.40 2.91 5.24
C GLY A 309 8.26 3.24 3.76
N GLY A 310 6.99 3.35 3.29
CA GLY A 310 6.66 3.61 1.89
C GLY A 310 7.19 4.92 1.32
N GLY A 311 7.51 5.90 2.18
CA GLY A 311 8.14 7.15 1.75
C GLY A 311 9.51 6.95 1.09
N VAL A 312 10.27 5.92 1.50
CA VAL A 312 11.55 5.55 0.87
C VAL A 312 11.33 4.98 -0.53
N LEU A 313 10.34 4.07 -0.68
CA LEU A 313 9.99 3.49 -1.98
C LEU A 313 9.50 4.56 -2.95
N ARG A 314 8.56 5.40 -2.51
CA ARG A 314 8.04 6.51 -3.33
C ARG A 314 9.12 7.49 -3.76
N ALA A 315 10.02 7.85 -2.85
CA ALA A 315 11.16 8.72 -3.15
C ALA A 315 12.26 8.00 -3.96
N ARG A 316 12.14 6.69 -4.20
CA ARG A 316 13.12 5.86 -4.92
C ARG A 316 14.54 6.04 -4.38
N CYS A 317 14.70 6.03 -3.06
CA CYS A 317 15.98 6.28 -2.37
C CYS A 317 16.47 5.11 -1.51
N SER A 318 16.08 3.88 -1.88
CA SER A 318 16.50 2.64 -1.20
C SER A 318 18.02 2.47 -1.16
N THR A 319 18.72 2.79 -2.24
CA THR A 319 20.19 2.75 -2.32
C THR A 319 20.83 3.75 -1.35
N ASP A 320 20.30 4.98 -1.27
CA ASP A 320 20.80 5.99 -0.34
C ASP A 320 20.56 5.56 1.12
N LEU A 321 19.43 4.89 1.39
CA LEU A 321 19.14 4.32 2.71
C LEU A 321 20.14 3.22 3.09
N VAL A 322 20.40 2.28 2.17
CA VAL A 322 21.40 1.22 2.39
C VAL A 322 22.76 1.85 2.70
N ARG A 323 23.20 2.83 1.91
CA ARG A 323 24.50 3.51 2.12
C ARG A 323 24.57 4.21 3.49
N LEU A 324 23.50 4.88 3.92
CA LEU A 324 23.43 5.48 5.26
C LEU A 324 23.56 4.40 6.34
N ALA A 325 22.82 3.30 6.19
CA ALA A 325 22.84 2.17 7.11
C ALA A 325 24.23 1.53 7.21
N GLU A 326 24.93 1.36 6.11
CA GLU A 326 26.30 0.83 6.06
C GLU A 326 27.30 1.75 6.76
N LEU A 327 27.28 3.05 6.45
CA LEU A 327 28.19 4.04 7.04
C LEU A 327 28.06 4.12 8.57
N LEU A 328 26.82 3.99 9.08
CA LEU A 328 26.53 4.04 10.51
C LEU A 328 26.44 2.67 11.18
N ARG A 329 26.58 1.57 10.43
CA ARG A 329 26.36 0.20 10.91
C ARG A 329 25.02 0.04 11.62
N VAL A 330 23.95 0.62 11.06
CA VAL A 330 22.60 0.62 11.65
C VAL A 330 21.71 -0.32 10.84
N PRO A 331 21.10 -1.35 11.47
CA PRO A 331 20.22 -2.26 10.75
C PRO A 331 18.88 -1.60 10.40
N ILE A 332 18.17 -2.23 9.43
CA ILE A 332 16.93 -1.74 8.84
C ILE A 332 15.83 -2.77 9.09
N VAL A 333 14.70 -2.32 9.61
CA VAL A 333 13.42 -3.04 9.62
C VAL A 333 12.48 -2.31 8.67
N ALA A 334 11.83 -3.06 7.79
CA ALA A 334 10.79 -2.52 6.92
C ALA A 334 9.48 -2.34 7.69
N ALA A 335 8.71 -1.30 7.38
CA ALA A 335 7.35 -1.14 7.87
C ALA A 335 6.43 -2.22 7.24
N TRP A 336 5.32 -2.50 7.89
CA TRP A 336 4.34 -3.47 7.41
C TRP A 336 3.90 -3.18 5.97
N ARG A 337 3.86 -4.24 5.14
CA ARG A 337 3.55 -4.17 3.71
C ARG A 337 4.56 -3.35 2.87
N ARG A 338 5.79 -3.16 3.38
CA ARG A 338 6.88 -2.47 2.67
C ARG A 338 8.17 -3.30 2.73
N GLY A 339 8.00 -4.64 2.70
CA GLY A 339 9.10 -5.60 2.84
C GLY A 339 10.21 -5.44 1.81
N ASP A 340 9.91 -4.86 0.66
CA ASP A 340 10.83 -4.60 -0.45
C ASP A 340 11.52 -3.22 -0.38
N VAL A 341 11.46 -2.53 0.75
CA VAL A 341 12.05 -1.18 0.90
C VAL A 341 13.56 -1.16 0.65
N VAL A 342 14.25 -2.26 0.93
CA VAL A 342 15.65 -2.53 0.57
C VAL A 342 15.78 -4.00 0.16
N PRO A 343 16.86 -4.41 -0.57
CA PRO A 343 17.14 -5.82 -0.85
C PRO A 343 17.22 -6.64 0.45
N ASN A 344 16.46 -7.73 0.53
CA ASN A 344 16.33 -8.51 1.77
C ASN A 344 17.51 -9.44 2.05
N ASP A 345 18.38 -9.66 1.08
CA ASP A 345 19.66 -10.36 1.22
C ASP A 345 20.77 -9.46 1.81
N HIS A 346 20.52 -8.16 1.92
CA HIS A 346 21.45 -7.23 2.55
C HIS A 346 21.68 -7.57 4.05
N PRO A 347 22.95 -7.64 4.54
CA PRO A 347 23.25 -8.06 5.92
C PRO A 347 22.60 -7.22 7.01
N LEU A 348 22.29 -5.95 6.75
CA LEU A 348 21.63 -5.05 7.70
C LEU A 348 20.10 -5.10 7.65
N TYR A 349 19.48 -5.89 6.76
CA TYR A 349 18.04 -6.07 6.74
C TYR A 349 17.62 -7.11 7.78
N LEU A 350 16.69 -6.74 8.68
CA LEU A 350 16.21 -7.58 9.78
C LEU A 350 14.73 -7.93 9.70
N GLY A 351 14.12 -7.79 8.52
CA GLY A 351 12.73 -8.20 8.30
C GLY A 351 11.74 -7.06 8.17
N MET A 352 10.47 -7.44 8.03
CA MET A 352 9.32 -6.53 7.94
C MET A 352 8.52 -6.61 9.24
N ALA A 353 8.17 -5.47 9.84
CA ALA A 353 7.32 -5.39 11.01
C ALA A 353 5.87 -5.82 10.72
N GLY A 354 5.12 -6.18 11.76
CA GLY A 354 3.69 -6.47 11.71
C GLY A 354 3.35 -7.96 11.58
N HIS A 355 2.17 -8.25 11.02
CA HIS A 355 1.68 -9.61 10.91
C HIS A 355 2.59 -10.51 10.07
N GLY A 356 2.88 -11.70 10.58
CA GLY A 356 3.76 -12.68 9.95
C GLY A 356 5.25 -12.47 10.24
N ALA A 357 5.65 -11.34 10.81
CA ALA A 357 7.04 -11.12 11.21
C ALA A 357 7.52 -12.18 12.22
N PRO A 358 8.77 -12.64 12.14
CA PRO A 358 9.31 -13.46 13.22
C PRO A 358 9.45 -12.63 14.51
N PRO A 359 9.39 -13.26 15.70
CA PRO A 359 9.48 -12.57 17.00
C PRO A 359 10.70 -11.65 17.13
N THR A 360 11.82 -12.04 16.55
CA THR A 360 13.09 -11.28 16.55
C THR A 360 12.95 -9.86 16.01
N VAL A 361 12.02 -9.60 15.08
CA VAL A 361 11.75 -8.25 14.54
C VAL A 361 11.15 -7.35 15.63
N ARG A 362 10.11 -7.82 16.32
CA ARG A 362 9.47 -7.07 17.42
C ARG A 362 10.45 -6.85 18.58
N GLU A 363 11.19 -7.90 18.96
CA GLU A 363 12.21 -7.82 20.01
C GLU A 363 13.28 -6.81 19.68
N ARG A 364 13.75 -6.77 18.42
CA ARG A 364 14.76 -5.83 17.98
C ARG A 364 14.24 -4.39 17.98
N LEU A 365 12.99 -4.17 17.56
CA LEU A 365 12.34 -2.86 17.64
C LEU A 365 12.16 -2.39 19.09
N ARG A 366 11.75 -3.27 20.00
CA ARG A 366 11.60 -2.96 21.44
C ARG A 366 12.93 -2.72 22.14
N GLY A 367 13.98 -3.39 21.71
CA GLY A 367 15.31 -3.28 22.29
C GLY A 367 16.19 -2.19 21.67
N ALA A 368 15.65 -1.33 20.80
CA ALA A 368 16.39 -0.19 20.26
C ALA A 368 16.48 0.93 21.30
N ASP A 369 17.68 1.48 21.51
CA ASP A 369 17.90 2.67 22.32
C ASP A 369 17.76 3.95 21.49
N ALA A 370 18.00 3.87 20.18
CA ALA A 370 17.72 4.93 19.21
C ALA A 370 17.00 4.39 17.99
N LEU A 371 15.93 5.08 17.55
CA LEU A 371 15.13 4.70 16.40
C LEU A 371 14.98 5.86 15.42
N LEU A 372 15.41 5.66 14.18
CA LEU A 372 15.05 6.54 13.06
C LEU A 372 13.84 5.94 12.35
N VAL A 373 12.72 6.64 12.38
CA VAL A 373 11.54 6.35 11.58
C VAL A 373 11.61 7.19 10.31
N LEU A 374 11.76 6.54 9.15
CA LEU A 374 11.99 7.21 7.87
C LEU A 374 10.88 6.89 6.86
N GLY A 375 10.13 7.92 6.47
CA GLY A 375 9.05 7.77 5.48
C GLY A 375 8.00 6.74 5.87
N CYS A 376 7.66 6.66 7.15
CA CYS A 376 6.79 5.62 7.70
C CYS A 376 5.62 6.21 8.49
N ARG A 377 4.40 5.72 8.17
CA ARG A 377 3.16 6.23 8.74
C ARG A 377 2.94 5.89 10.22
N LEU A 378 3.60 4.91 10.79
CA LEU A 378 3.39 4.43 12.16
C LEU A 378 1.91 4.04 12.42
N ASN A 379 1.38 3.12 11.61
CA ASN A 379 0.07 2.53 11.86
C ASN A 379 0.13 1.49 12.99
N GLU A 380 -1.03 1.06 13.47
CA GLU A 380 -1.18 0.08 14.54
C GLU A 380 -0.35 -1.19 14.31
N VAL A 381 -0.44 -1.78 13.10
CA VAL A 381 0.24 -3.04 12.78
C VAL A 381 1.76 -2.89 12.75
N THR A 382 2.29 -1.81 12.15
CA THR A 382 3.73 -1.53 12.13
C THR A 382 4.29 -1.32 13.53
N THR A 383 3.50 -0.74 14.42
CA THR A 383 3.89 -0.36 15.77
C THR A 383 3.50 -1.39 16.84
N TYR A 384 2.90 -2.52 16.43
CA TYR A 384 2.41 -3.57 17.33
C TYR A 384 1.45 -3.02 18.40
N GLY A 385 0.40 -2.31 17.96
CA GLY A 385 -0.56 -1.69 18.87
C GLY A 385 -0.02 -0.44 19.56
N TYR A 386 0.83 0.34 18.86
CA TYR A 386 1.47 1.56 19.36
C TYR A 386 2.49 1.35 20.49
N GLU A 387 3.02 0.14 20.64
CA GLU A 387 4.11 -0.17 21.57
C GLU A 387 5.48 0.34 21.08
N ILE A 388 5.62 0.57 19.76
CA ILE A 388 6.86 1.06 19.15
C ILE A 388 6.66 2.49 18.67
N PRO A 389 7.55 3.42 19.03
CA PRO A 389 8.80 3.29 19.81
C PRO A 389 8.57 2.94 21.29
N ALA A 390 9.37 2.01 21.79
CA ALA A 390 9.24 1.55 23.18
C ALA A 390 9.56 2.67 24.20
N PRO A 391 9.03 2.60 25.42
CA PRO A 391 9.45 3.50 26.50
C PRO A 391 10.98 3.50 26.68
N GLY A 392 11.58 4.69 26.79
CA GLY A 392 13.04 4.85 26.90
C GLY A 392 13.80 4.90 25.58
N THR A 393 13.22 4.47 24.46
CA THR A 393 13.84 4.65 23.13
C THR A 393 13.85 6.13 22.74
N ARG A 394 15.02 6.71 22.48
CA ARG A 394 15.10 8.03 21.83
C ARG A 394 14.80 7.86 20.34
N TRP A 395 13.98 8.74 19.75
CA TRP A 395 13.61 8.52 18.37
C TRP A 395 13.41 9.78 17.54
N ALA A 396 13.73 9.64 16.27
CA ALA A 396 13.54 10.68 15.26
C ALA A 396 12.51 10.25 14.23
N HIS A 397 11.65 11.18 13.80
CA HIS A 397 10.69 10.96 12.73
C HIS A 397 11.00 11.88 11.55
N VAL A 398 11.40 11.30 10.43
CA VAL A 398 11.58 11.99 9.14
C VAL A 398 10.49 11.53 8.19
N ASP A 399 9.56 12.41 7.92
CA ASP A 399 8.41 12.16 7.02
C ASP A 399 7.94 13.48 6.42
N LEU A 400 7.10 13.45 5.38
CA LEU A 400 6.45 14.65 4.84
C LEU A 400 5.52 15.30 5.87
N GLU A 401 4.91 14.47 6.70
CA GLU A 401 4.05 14.85 7.82
C GLU A 401 4.48 14.07 9.07
N PRO A 402 5.59 14.47 9.72
CA PRO A 402 6.03 13.76 10.91
C PRO A 402 4.95 13.85 11.99
N ARG A 403 4.56 12.69 12.48
CA ARG A 403 3.52 12.58 13.51
C ARG A 403 4.15 12.44 14.87
N GLY A 404 3.81 13.34 15.78
CA GLY A 404 4.10 13.22 17.18
C GLY A 404 2.83 13.45 17.99
N GLY A 405 2.60 12.66 19.02
CA GLY A 405 1.50 12.85 19.96
C GLY A 405 0.09 12.51 19.45
N ARG A 406 -0.07 11.98 18.24
CA ARG A 406 -1.35 11.44 17.76
C ARG A 406 -1.45 9.95 18.05
N ALA A 407 -2.65 9.47 18.37
CA ALA A 407 -2.96 8.05 18.55
C ALA A 407 -2.15 7.35 19.66
N GLY A 408 -1.86 8.04 20.76
CA GLY A 408 -1.20 7.43 21.92
C GLY A 408 0.31 7.19 21.77
N LEU A 409 0.92 7.59 20.64
CA LEU A 409 2.37 7.56 20.49
C LEU A 409 3.01 8.77 21.19
N ARG A 410 4.08 8.52 21.93
CA ARG A 410 4.94 9.59 22.47
C ARG A 410 5.47 10.45 21.30
N PRO A 411 5.51 11.78 21.43
CA PRO A 411 6.16 12.64 20.44
C PRO A 411 7.60 12.20 20.14
N PRO A 412 8.10 12.35 18.90
CA PRO A 412 9.51 12.12 18.60
C PRO A 412 10.39 13.14 19.32
N ASP A 413 11.58 12.71 19.75
CA ASP A 413 12.59 13.63 20.28
C ASP A 413 13.06 14.61 19.18
N LEU A 414 13.07 14.14 17.92
CA LEU A 414 13.41 14.95 16.75
C LEU A 414 12.38 14.71 15.64
N ALA A 415 11.66 15.76 15.22
CA ALA A 415 10.70 15.73 14.12
C ALA A 415 11.23 16.56 12.96
N LEU A 416 11.39 15.95 11.78
CA LEU A 416 11.85 16.63 10.58
C LEU A 416 10.83 16.42 9.44
N ALA A 417 10.12 17.49 9.08
CA ALA A 417 9.24 17.50 7.90
C ALA A 417 10.10 17.57 6.63
N ALA A 418 10.36 16.43 6.02
CA ALA A 418 11.18 16.33 4.81
C ALA A 418 10.85 15.07 3.99
N ASP A 419 11.09 15.15 2.69
CA ASP A 419 11.13 13.98 1.82
C ASP A 419 12.32 13.08 2.19
N ALA A 420 12.10 11.75 2.14
CA ALA A 420 13.11 10.78 2.53
C ALA A 420 14.41 10.90 1.72
N ARG A 421 14.32 11.15 0.41
CA ARG A 421 15.51 11.36 -0.46
C ARG A 421 16.26 12.63 -0.08
N ALA A 422 15.53 13.73 0.17
CA ALA A 422 16.16 15.00 0.56
C ALA A 422 16.92 14.86 1.88
N PHE A 423 16.31 14.16 2.86
CA PHE A 423 16.98 13.86 4.12
C PHE A 423 18.22 12.98 3.90
N LEU A 424 18.08 11.85 3.19
CA LEU A 424 19.19 10.92 2.97
C LEU A 424 20.37 11.59 2.26
N ARG A 425 20.12 12.40 1.23
CA ARG A 425 21.17 13.17 0.56
C ARG A 425 21.86 14.14 1.49
N ALA A 426 21.11 14.89 2.30
CA ALA A 426 21.68 15.80 3.27
C ALA A 426 22.51 15.08 4.36
N ALA A 427 22.04 13.91 4.80
CA ALA A 427 22.73 13.05 5.74
C ALA A 427 24.04 12.49 5.16
N LEU A 428 23.99 11.90 3.96
CA LEU A 428 25.14 11.32 3.28
C LEU A 428 26.23 12.37 2.97
N ASN A 429 25.85 13.57 2.54
CA ASN A 429 26.79 14.67 2.31
C ASN A 429 27.56 15.08 3.58
N ARG A 430 26.99 14.86 4.78
CA ARG A 430 27.67 15.14 6.06
C ARG A 430 28.57 14.01 6.52
N LEU A 431 28.34 12.79 6.04
CA LEU A 431 29.04 11.57 6.48
C LEU A 431 30.23 11.20 5.56
N ALA A 432 30.77 12.14 4.81
CA ALA A 432 31.69 11.86 3.70
C ALA A 432 32.97 11.08 4.07
N ASN A 433 33.45 11.12 5.34
CA ASN A 433 34.67 10.40 5.73
C ASN A 433 34.60 9.90 7.18
N GLY A 434 34.39 8.61 7.36
CA GLY A 434 34.61 7.87 8.60
C GLY A 434 33.97 8.48 9.88
N VAL A 435 32.75 8.04 10.21
CA VAL A 435 31.88 8.68 11.20
C VAL A 435 31.89 7.97 12.55
N LEU A 436 32.22 6.69 12.56
CA LEU A 436 32.23 5.88 13.78
C LEU A 436 33.65 5.61 14.22
N ASP A 437 33.86 5.68 15.54
CA ASP A 437 35.03 5.09 16.15
C ASP A 437 35.13 3.60 15.78
N ALA A 438 36.35 3.12 15.56
CA ALA A 438 36.60 1.74 15.13
C ALA A 438 36.00 0.72 16.12
N ALA A 439 36.15 0.94 17.42
CA ALA A 439 35.60 0.04 18.44
C ALA A 439 34.08 0.00 18.41
N VAL A 440 33.42 1.15 18.20
CA VAL A 440 31.97 1.24 18.04
C VAL A 440 31.51 0.52 16.76
N ALA A 441 32.25 0.73 15.66
CA ALA A 441 31.95 0.08 14.37
C ALA A 441 32.04 -1.45 14.47
N ASP A 442 33.08 -1.98 15.13
CA ASP A 442 33.30 -3.41 15.31
C ASP A 442 32.25 -4.03 16.25
N ALA A 443 31.93 -3.36 17.37
CA ALA A 443 30.87 -3.80 18.28
C ALA A 443 29.51 -3.88 17.58
N ARG A 444 29.17 -2.89 16.75
CA ARG A 444 27.93 -2.90 15.97
C ARG A 444 27.95 -3.98 14.90
N ALA A 445 29.07 -4.20 14.19
CA ALA A 445 29.19 -5.24 13.20
C ALA A 445 28.93 -6.63 13.78
N ALA A 446 29.54 -6.93 14.95
CA ALA A 446 29.32 -8.19 15.66
C ALA A 446 27.85 -8.39 16.07
N ARG A 447 27.24 -7.34 16.64
CA ARG A 447 25.83 -7.38 17.06
C ARG A 447 24.89 -7.55 15.85
N ASN A 448 25.10 -6.80 14.79
CA ASN A 448 24.30 -6.89 13.57
C ASN A 448 24.38 -8.29 12.92
N ALA A 449 25.57 -8.91 12.95
CA ALA A 449 25.74 -10.28 12.48
C ALA A 449 24.92 -11.27 13.32
N ALA A 450 24.91 -11.12 14.64
CA ALA A 450 24.09 -11.94 15.54
C ALA A 450 22.58 -11.71 15.33
N ASP A 451 22.14 -10.44 15.23
CA ASP A 451 20.74 -10.08 14.96
C ASP A 451 20.30 -10.64 13.59
N ARG A 452 21.17 -10.57 12.57
CA ARG A 452 20.89 -11.15 11.25
C ARG A 452 20.78 -12.66 11.30
N ALA A 453 21.67 -13.36 11.99
CA ALA A 453 21.63 -14.81 12.14
C ALA A 453 20.34 -15.26 12.85
N ALA A 454 19.94 -14.55 13.91
CA ALA A 454 18.69 -14.82 14.61
C ALA A 454 17.45 -14.58 13.72
N PHE A 455 17.44 -13.50 12.93
CA PHE A 455 16.39 -13.23 11.95
C PHE A 455 16.30 -14.32 10.88
N GLU A 456 17.43 -14.76 10.32
CA GLU A 456 17.44 -15.82 9.29
C GLU A 456 16.91 -17.13 9.86
N ALA A 457 17.36 -17.54 11.03
CA ALA A 457 16.89 -18.75 11.70
C ALA A 457 15.37 -18.70 11.97
N ALA A 458 14.86 -17.57 12.46
CA ALA A 458 13.44 -17.38 12.77
C ALA A 458 12.56 -17.16 11.53
N SER A 459 13.15 -16.99 10.36
CA SER A 459 12.47 -16.75 9.10
C SER A 459 12.31 -17.97 8.21
N VAL A 460 12.80 -19.13 8.63
CA VAL A 460 12.62 -20.39 7.92
C VAL A 460 11.14 -20.77 7.97
N VAL A 461 10.50 -20.91 6.81
CA VAL A 461 9.05 -21.21 6.71
C VAL A 461 8.75 -22.57 6.12
N GLU A 462 9.74 -23.26 5.57
CA GLU A 462 9.61 -24.56 4.89
C GLU A 462 10.00 -25.75 5.76
N ALA A 463 10.51 -25.47 6.97
CA ALA A 463 11.02 -26.51 7.87
C ALA A 463 9.89 -27.23 8.61
N GLY A 464 10.13 -28.51 8.88
CA GLY A 464 9.27 -29.37 9.68
C GLY A 464 8.64 -30.50 8.88
N ASP A 465 8.29 -31.57 9.58
CA ASP A 465 7.57 -32.70 9.00
C ASP A 465 6.11 -32.29 8.78
N TRP A 466 5.70 -32.20 7.52
CA TRP A 466 4.33 -31.98 7.15
C TRP A 466 3.65 -33.33 6.88
N ALA A 467 2.78 -33.74 7.76
CA ALA A 467 2.03 -34.99 7.66
C ALA A 467 0.52 -34.74 7.40
N GLY A 468 0.12 -33.50 7.13
CA GLY A 468 -1.26 -33.12 6.88
C GLY A 468 -1.67 -33.24 5.41
N PRO A 469 -2.98 -33.21 5.11
CA PRO A 469 -3.47 -33.12 3.75
C PRO A 469 -3.18 -31.76 3.14
N GLY A 470 -3.02 -31.72 1.81
CA GLY A 470 -2.84 -30.49 1.07
C GLY A 470 -1.41 -29.95 1.06
N VAL A 471 -1.27 -28.73 0.59
CA VAL A 471 0.00 -28.04 0.33
C VAL A 471 0.48 -27.27 1.55
N HIS A 472 1.77 -27.35 1.88
CA HIS A 472 2.38 -26.57 2.96
C HIS A 472 2.66 -25.12 2.50
N PRO A 473 2.01 -24.10 3.09
CA PRO A 473 2.15 -22.70 2.63
C PRO A 473 3.58 -22.19 2.62
N GLY A 474 4.42 -22.60 3.58
CA GLY A 474 5.83 -22.20 3.64
C GLY A 474 6.66 -22.76 2.48
N ARG A 475 6.40 -24.01 2.04
CA ARG A 475 7.06 -24.63 0.88
C ARG A 475 6.65 -23.95 -0.42
N VAL A 476 5.39 -23.46 -0.51
CA VAL A 476 4.92 -22.63 -1.63
C VAL A 476 5.75 -21.35 -1.70
N VAL A 477 5.90 -20.62 -0.59
CA VAL A 477 6.68 -19.37 -0.53
C VAL A 477 8.14 -19.59 -0.89
N ALA A 478 8.78 -20.64 -0.37
CA ALA A 478 10.16 -21.00 -0.72
C ALA A 478 10.31 -21.33 -2.22
N THR A 479 9.35 -22.08 -2.79
CA THR A 479 9.34 -22.41 -4.21
C THR A 479 9.12 -21.18 -5.09
N LEU A 480 8.20 -20.28 -4.71
CA LEU A 480 8.04 -18.99 -5.38
C LEU A 480 9.38 -18.23 -5.43
N ARG A 481 10.08 -18.10 -4.28
CA ARG A 481 11.36 -17.36 -4.28
C ARG A 481 12.42 -18.01 -5.16
N ARG A 482 12.47 -19.33 -5.19
CA ARG A 482 13.44 -20.08 -5.99
C ARG A 482 13.21 -19.96 -7.50
N LEU A 483 11.94 -19.95 -7.94
CA LEU A 483 11.59 -19.97 -9.37
C LEU A 483 11.32 -18.58 -9.94
N LEU A 484 10.92 -17.59 -9.15
CA LEU A 484 10.64 -16.25 -9.63
C LEU A 484 11.94 -15.46 -9.86
N PRO A 485 12.05 -14.69 -10.95
CA PRO A 485 13.13 -13.74 -11.13
C PRO A 485 13.07 -12.63 -10.05
N GLU A 486 14.18 -11.94 -9.83
CA GLU A 486 14.27 -10.88 -8.83
C GLU A 486 13.32 -9.71 -9.08
N ALA A 487 13.01 -9.47 -10.36
CA ALA A 487 12.14 -8.39 -10.80
C ALA A 487 10.65 -8.78 -10.78
N ALA A 488 10.28 -10.01 -10.40
CA ALA A 488 8.88 -10.41 -10.27
C ALA A 488 8.16 -9.55 -9.24
N ILE A 489 6.92 -9.19 -9.55
CA ILE A 489 6.07 -8.39 -8.65
C ILE A 489 5.15 -9.35 -7.89
N LEU A 490 5.13 -9.25 -6.57
CA LEU A 490 4.16 -9.91 -5.71
C LEU A 490 3.08 -8.91 -5.30
N THR A 491 1.82 -9.31 -5.45
CA THR A 491 0.71 -8.65 -4.81
C THR A 491 0.14 -9.55 -3.71
N THR A 492 -0.40 -8.99 -2.65
CA THR A 492 -0.98 -9.79 -1.58
C THR A 492 -2.25 -9.16 -1.05
N ASP A 493 -3.13 -10.01 -0.58
CA ASP A 493 -4.40 -9.64 0.05
C ASP A 493 -4.27 -9.58 1.59
N ALA A 494 -5.33 -9.18 2.26
CA ALA A 494 -5.46 -9.33 3.69
C ALA A 494 -5.77 -10.80 4.03
N GLY A 495 -5.04 -11.36 4.99
CA GLY A 495 -5.23 -12.73 5.47
C GLY A 495 -3.95 -13.33 6.03
N ASN A 496 -4.12 -14.42 6.81
CA ASN A 496 -2.99 -15.09 7.47
C ASN A 496 -2.00 -15.75 6.50
N PHE A 497 -2.46 -16.17 5.32
CA PHE A 497 -1.59 -16.73 4.27
C PHE A 497 -0.47 -15.75 3.89
N ALA A 498 -0.74 -14.44 3.91
CA ALA A 498 0.26 -13.42 3.62
C ALA A 498 1.40 -13.37 4.66
N GLY A 499 1.17 -13.88 5.85
CA GLY A 499 2.20 -13.99 6.90
C GLY A 499 3.35 -14.91 6.51
N TRP A 500 3.08 -15.96 5.72
CA TRP A 500 4.11 -16.86 5.22
C TRP A 500 5.07 -16.14 4.26
N ALA A 501 4.52 -15.33 3.34
CA ALA A 501 5.33 -14.51 2.45
C ALA A 501 6.06 -13.38 3.20
N ALA A 502 5.41 -12.75 4.17
CA ALA A 502 6.01 -11.72 5.01
C ALA A 502 7.24 -12.23 5.77
N ARG A 503 7.22 -13.49 6.23
CA ARG A 503 8.32 -14.13 6.94
C ARG A 503 9.39 -14.70 6.00
N GLY A 504 8.98 -15.46 4.99
CA GLY A 504 9.88 -16.32 4.20
C GLY A 504 10.30 -15.76 2.85
N PHE A 505 9.51 -14.88 2.21
CA PHE A 505 9.86 -14.37 0.90
C PHE A 505 10.92 -13.26 0.98
N ARG A 506 11.99 -13.38 0.19
CA ARG A 506 13.08 -12.40 0.14
C ARG A 506 12.95 -11.54 -1.11
N PHE A 507 12.50 -10.30 -0.94
CA PHE A 507 12.49 -9.30 -2.01
C PHE A 507 13.92 -8.84 -2.28
N ARG A 508 14.35 -8.89 -3.54
CA ARG A 508 15.71 -8.48 -3.94
C ARG A 508 15.75 -7.14 -4.64
N ARG A 509 14.59 -6.63 -5.06
CA ARG A 509 14.46 -5.33 -5.70
C ARG A 509 13.35 -4.50 -5.06
N PRO A 510 13.61 -3.22 -4.76
CA PRO A 510 12.57 -2.29 -4.34
C PRO A 510 11.49 -2.09 -5.42
N GLY A 511 10.25 -1.87 -5.02
CA GLY A 511 9.11 -1.68 -5.93
C GLY A 511 8.63 -2.99 -6.58
N THR A 512 8.75 -4.11 -5.85
CA THR A 512 8.30 -5.45 -6.29
C THR A 512 7.27 -6.07 -5.37
N PHE A 513 6.75 -5.32 -4.39
CA PHE A 513 5.74 -5.79 -3.46
C PHE A 513 4.60 -4.80 -3.31
N LEU A 514 3.37 -5.26 -3.52
CA LEU A 514 2.14 -4.51 -3.29
C LEU A 514 1.28 -5.22 -2.27
N GLY A 515 0.79 -4.48 -1.29
CA GLY A 515 -0.12 -5.00 -0.28
C GLY A 515 -0.81 -3.88 0.47
N PRO A 516 -2.12 -4.02 0.75
CA PRO A 516 -2.92 -2.96 1.33
C PRO A 516 -2.62 -2.81 2.82
N THR A 517 -2.16 -1.63 3.26
CA THR A 517 -1.99 -1.34 4.69
C THR A 517 -3.31 -1.07 5.39
N SER A 518 -4.40 -0.92 4.64
CA SER A 518 -5.76 -0.85 5.16
C SER A 518 -6.28 -2.18 5.69
N GLY A 519 -5.66 -3.31 5.26
CA GLY A 519 -6.17 -4.63 5.55
C GLY A 519 -7.38 -5.02 4.68
N ALA A 520 -7.56 -4.40 3.52
CA ALA A 520 -8.63 -4.72 2.59
C ALA A 520 -8.45 -6.13 2.02
N MET A 521 -9.54 -6.90 1.96
CA MET A 521 -9.64 -8.15 1.20
C MET A 521 -10.03 -7.85 -0.25
N GLY A 522 -9.67 -8.74 -1.18
CA GLY A 522 -9.96 -8.59 -2.61
C GLY A 522 -8.99 -7.66 -3.36
N TYR A 523 -7.92 -7.21 -2.73
CA TYR A 523 -6.94 -6.31 -3.34
C TYR A 523 -6.00 -7.00 -4.34
N ALA A 524 -5.54 -8.23 -4.03
CA ALA A 524 -4.39 -8.85 -4.69
C ALA A 524 -4.61 -9.08 -6.20
N VAL A 525 -5.78 -9.56 -6.60
CA VAL A 525 -6.09 -9.89 -8.01
C VAL A 525 -6.13 -8.62 -8.87
N PRO A 526 -6.96 -7.60 -8.57
CA PRO A 526 -6.96 -6.36 -9.36
C PRO A 526 -5.60 -5.64 -9.34
N ALA A 527 -4.89 -5.63 -8.22
CA ALA A 527 -3.54 -5.07 -8.15
C ALA A 527 -2.55 -5.81 -9.07
N ALA A 528 -2.66 -7.14 -9.17
CA ALA A 528 -1.84 -7.92 -10.10
C ALA A 528 -2.19 -7.64 -11.56
N VAL A 529 -3.47 -7.44 -11.89
CA VAL A 529 -3.89 -7.02 -13.23
C VAL A 529 -3.26 -5.67 -13.58
N ALA A 530 -3.35 -4.68 -12.70
CA ALA A 530 -2.74 -3.37 -12.92
C ALA A 530 -1.21 -3.45 -13.04
N ALA A 531 -0.55 -4.22 -12.17
CA ALA A 531 0.89 -4.42 -12.24
C ALA A 531 1.33 -5.06 -13.57
N ALA A 532 0.55 -6.03 -14.09
CA ALA A 532 0.80 -6.68 -15.38
C ALA A 532 0.50 -5.76 -16.57
N LEU A 533 -0.44 -4.82 -16.46
CA LEU A 533 -0.68 -3.76 -17.46
C LEU A 533 0.52 -2.82 -17.58
N ILE A 534 1.14 -2.46 -16.44
CA ILE A 534 2.26 -1.53 -16.37
C ILE A 534 3.58 -2.23 -16.79
N HIS A 535 3.76 -3.48 -16.36
CA HIS A 535 4.99 -4.26 -16.52
C HIS A 535 4.72 -5.57 -17.28
N ARG A 536 4.49 -5.47 -18.59
CA ARG A 536 4.19 -6.63 -19.46
C ARG A 536 5.35 -7.62 -19.60
N ASP A 537 6.55 -7.18 -19.30
CA ASP A 537 7.82 -7.92 -19.38
C ASP A 537 8.18 -8.68 -18.08
N ARG A 538 7.44 -8.43 -17.00
CA ARG A 538 7.75 -8.97 -15.67
C ARG A 538 6.68 -9.96 -15.22
N PRO A 539 7.05 -11.11 -14.61
CA PRO A 539 6.08 -11.95 -13.93
C PRO A 539 5.40 -11.19 -12.78
N VAL A 540 4.07 -11.34 -12.69
CA VAL A 540 3.26 -10.80 -11.60
C VAL A 540 2.52 -11.95 -10.95
N VAL A 541 2.64 -12.07 -9.63
CA VAL A 541 2.04 -13.13 -8.84
C VAL A 541 1.17 -12.52 -7.73
N ALA A 542 -0.12 -12.85 -7.74
CA ALA A 542 -1.04 -12.50 -6.66
C ALA A 542 -1.11 -13.64 -5.64
N LEU A 543 -0.91 -13.33 -4.37
CA LEU A 543 -1.15 -14.24 -3.25
C LEU A 543 -2.48 -13.85 -2.61
N VAL A 544 -3.44 -14.76 -2.63
CA VAL A 544 -4.80 -14.49 -2.16
C VAL A 544 -5.35 -15.70 -1.40
N GLY A 545 -6.18 -15.46 -0.38
CA GLY A 545 -6.97 -16.51 0.25
C GLY A 545 -8.28 -16.74 -0.50
N ASP A 546 -8.93 -17.87 -0.25
CA ASP A 546 -10.25 -18.25 -0.79
C ASP A 546 -11.30 -17.14 -0.63
N GLY A 547 -11.45 -16.58 0.58
CA GLY A 547 -12.39 -15.50 0.84
C GLY A 547 -12.09 -14.21 0.07
N GLY A 548 -10.81 -13.82 -0.05
CA GLY A 548 -10.39 -12.65 -0.82
C GLY A 548 -10.53 -12.86 -2.33
N MET A 549 -10.19 -14.07 -2.81
CA MET A 549 -10.36 -14.45 -4.20
C MET A 549 -11.82 -14.35 -4.64
N ALA A 550 -12.75 -14.84 -3.81
CA ALA A 550 -14.18 -14.80 -4.10
C ALA A 550 -14.73 -13.37 -4.27
N MET A 551 -14.11 -12.36 -3.63
CA MET A 551 -14.56 -10.96 -3.71
C MET A 551 -14.24 -10.31 -5.06
N THR A 552 -13.13 -10.69 -5.74
CA THR A 552 -12.64 -10.00 -6.94
C THR A 552 -12.19 -10.94 -8.06
N MET A 553 -12.55 -12.23 -7.99
CA MET A 553 -12.20 -13.22 -9.02
C MET A 553 -12.68 -12.84 -10.43
N ALA A 554 -13.74 -12.05 -10.53
CA ALA A 554 -14.26 -11.58 -11.81
C ALA A 554 -13.23 -10.74 -12.60
N GLU A 555 -12.26 -10.12 -11.93
CA GLU A 555 -11.19 -9.36 -12.59
C GLU A 555 -10.17 -10.23 -13.36
N LEU A 556 -10.27 -11.55 -13.25
CA LEU A 556 -9.57 -12.48 -14.16
C LEU A 556 -10.02 -12.29 -15.60
N GLU A 557 -11.32 -12.02 -15.83
CA GLU A 557 -11.82 -11.68 -17.17
C GLU A 557 -11.21 -10.37 -17.67
N THR A 558 -11.10 -9.37 -16.79
CA THR A 558 -10.39 -8.12 -17.11
C THR A 558 -8.96 -8.40 -17.57
N ALA A 559 -8.23 -9.28 -16.87
CA ALA A 559 -6.88 -9.67 -17.28
C ALA A 559 -6.84 -10.36 -18.65
N VAL A 560 -7.80 -11.24 -18.93
CA VAL A 560 -7.91 -11.92 -20.23
C VAL A 560 -8.18 -10.93 -21.36
N ARG A 561 -9.15 -10.03 -21.18
CA ARG A 561 -9.56 -9.03 -22.17
C ARG A 561 -8.41 -8.02 -22.43
N GLU A 562 -7.71 -7.60 -21.40
CA GLU A 562 -6.56 -6.71 -21.51
C GLU A 562 -5.26 -7.43 -21.94
N ARG A 563 -5.31 -8.74 -22.18
CA ARG A 563 -4.20 -9.57 -22.63
C ARG A 563 -2.97 -9.45 -21.71
N VAL A 564 -3.22 -9.46 -20.41
CA VAL A 564 -2.17 -9.57 -19.38
C VAL A 564 -2.25 -10.91 -18.69
N ARG A 565 -1.15 -11.38 -18.11
CA ARG A 565 -1.00 -12.75 -17.62
C ARG A 565 -0.52 -12.85 -16.17
N PRO A 566 -1.24 -12.28 -15.21
CA PRO A 566 -0.91 -12.50 -13.80
C PRO A 566 -1.12 -13.97 -13.43
N ILE A 567 -0.32 -14.45 -12.48
CA ILE A 567 -0.48 -15.75 -11.84
C ILE A 567 -1.16 -15.51 -10.50
N VAL A 568 -2.27 -16.17 -10.24
CA VAL A 568 -3.02 -16.05 -8.99
C VAL A 568 -2.86 -17.34 -8.20
N VAL A 569 -2.21 -17.25 -7.05
CA VAL A 569 -2.00 -18.36 -6.12
C VAL A 569 -3.05 -18.25 -5.01
N VAL A 570 -4.03 -19.14 -5.02
CA VAL A 570 -5.14 -19.15 -4.06
C VAL A 570 -4.84 -20.13 -2.96
N PHE A 571 -4.69 -19.65 -1.74
CA PHE A 571 -4.57 -20.46 -0.53
C PHE A 571 -5.97 -20.76 0.00
N ASP A 572 -6.49 -21.93 -0.34
CA ASP A 572 -7.84 -22.34 0.00
C ASP A 572 -7.83 -23.28 1.20
N ASN A 573 -8.28 -22.74 2.35
CA ASN A 573 -8.52 -23.50 3.56
C ASN A 573 -10.01 -23.50 3.96
N GLU A 574 -10.90 -23.08 3.08
CA GLU A 574 -12.35 -22.97 3.25
C GLU A 574 -12.73 -22.17 4.54
N ARG A 575 -11.97 -21.05 4.82
CA ARG A 575 -12.13 -20.29 6.06
C ARG A 575 -11.72 -18.83 5.95
N TYR A 576 -12.43 -17.98 6.70
CA TYR A 576 -11.89 -16.68 7.11
C TYR A 576 -10.87 -16.87 8.24
N GLY A 577 -9.67 -17.38 7.91
CA GLY A 577 -8.67 -17.85 8.86
C GLY A 577 -8.22 -16.85 9.91
N MET A 578 -8.09 -15.55 9.55
CA MET A 578 -7.74 -14.49 10.49
C MET A 578 -8.81 -14.34 11.58
N ILE A 579 -10.07 -14.30 11.18
CA ILE A 579 -11.19 -14.15 12.13
C ILE A 579 -11.32 -15.40 13.00
N ARG A 580 -11.17 -16.58 12.41
CA ARG A 580 -11.17 -17.84 13.15
C ARG A 580 -10.08 -17.89 14.22
N MET A 581 -8.87 -17.45 13.91
CA MET A 581 -7.77 -17.35 14.87
C MET A 581 -8.14 -16.44 16.07
N HIS A 582 -8.75 -15.30 15.82
CA HIS A 582 -9.20 -14.42 16.90
C HIS A 582 -10.33 -15.03 17.73
N GLN A 583 -11.27 -15.72 17.09
CA GLN A 583 -12.35 -16.43 17.79
C GLN A 583 -11.79 -17.53 18.69
N ASP A 584 -10.86 -18.35 18.19
CA ASP A 584 -10.23 -19.41 18.96
C ASP A 584 -9.43 -18.87 20.16
N ALA A 585 -8.70 -17.76 19.98
CA ALA A 585 -7.99 -17.08 21.07
C ALA A 585 -8.93 -16.46 22.11
N GLY A 586 -10.07 -15.89 21.67
CA GLY A 586 -11.08 -15.25 22.52
C GLY A 586 -12.14 -16.20 23.11
N ARG A 587 -12.00 -17.51 22.92
CA ARG A 587 -12.99 -18.53 23.35
C ARG A 587 -14.37 -18.40 22.70
N SER A 588 -14.44 -17.82 21.51
CA SER A 588 -15.66 -17.80 20.70
C SER A 588 -15.91 -19.19 20.05
N ARG A 589 -17.18 -19.46 19.72
CA ARG A 589 -17.56 -20.75 19.11
C ARG A 589 -17.22 -20.89 17.62
N GLY A 590 -16.51 -19.93 17.02
CA GLY A 590 -16.15 -20.00 15.60
C GLY A 590 -17.36 -19.82 14.68
N ILE A 591 -18.12 -18.72 14.85
CA ILE A 591 -19.35 -18.43 14.08
C ILE A 591 -18.99 -17.66 12.80
N ALA A 592 -19.63 -18.03 11.67
CA ALA A 592 -19.55 -17.37 10.37
C ALA A 592 -18.12 -17.28 9.76
N THR A 593 -17.27 -18.25 10.07
CA THR A 593 -15.89 -18.29 9.57
C THR A 593 -15.59 -19.46 8.64
N ASP A 594 -16.45 -20.48 8.61
CA ASP A 594 -16.32 -21.59 7.66
C ASP A 594 -16.96 -21.20 6.32
N LEU A 595 -16.27 -21.49 5.22
CA LEU A 595 -16.71 -21.25 3.85
C LEU A 595 -17.02 -22.57 3.16
N GLY A 596 -17.88 -22.52 2.15
CA GLY A 596 -18.14 -23.67 1.27
C GLY A 596 -17.01 -23.85 0.24
N PRO A 597 -16.85 -25.08 -0.29
CA PRO A 597 -15.83 -25.38 -1.29
C PRO A 597 -16.11 -24.64 -2.62
N VAL A 598 -15.08 -24.03 -3.20
CA VAL A 598 -15.13 -23.41 -4.53
C VAL A 598 -13.97 -23.95 -5.36
N ASP A 599 -14.23 -24.48 -6.55
CA ASP A 599 -13.14 -24.82 -7.49
C ASP A 599 -12.65 -23.55 -8.21
N PHE A 600 -11.71 -22.84 -7.59
CA PHE A 600 -11.11 -21.63 -8.17
C PHE A 600 -10.33 -21.92 -9.46
N ALA A 601 -9.82 -23.13 -9.65
CA ALA A 601 -9.19 -23.53 -10.91
C ALA A 601 -10.22 -23.60 -12.03
N ALA A 602 -11.42 -24.16 -11.77
CA ALA A 602 -12.52 -24.14 -12.72
C ALA A 602 -13.01 -22.72 -13.02
N VAL A 603 -13.11 -21.86 -12.00
CA VAL A 603 -13.43 -20.43 -12.18
C VAL A 603 -12.42 -19.76 -13.10
N GLY A 604 -11.12 -19.98 -12.89
CA GLY A 604 -10.06 -19.43 -13.75
C GLY A 604 -10.25 -19.83 -15.22
N ARG A 605 -10.58 -21.08 -15.47
CA ARG A 605 -10.89 -21.59 -16.83
C ARG A 605 -12.17 -20.98 -17.40
N ALA A 606 -13.23 -20.89 -16.61
CA ALA A 606 -14.52 -20.31 -17.03
C ALA A 606 -14.41 -18.82 -17.43
N LEU A 607 -13.50 -18.08 -16.80
CA LEU A 607 -13.23 -16.67 -17.12
C LEU A 607 -12.20 -16.47 -18.25
N GLY A 608 -11.84 -17.55 -18.97
CA GLY A 608 -10.97 -17.50 -20.16
C GLY A 608 -9.47 -17.63 -19.87
N GLY A 609 -9.08 -17.80 -18.61
CA GLY A 609 -7.72 -18.08 -18.18
C GLY A 609 -7.36 -19.56 -18.17
N ARG A 610 -6.32 -19.91 -17.42
CA ARG A 610 -5.94 -21.28 -17.05
C ARG A 610 -6.22 -21.49 -15.56
N GLY A 611 -6.43 -22.76 -15.18
CA GLY A 611 -6.62 -23.09 -13.77
C GLY A 611 -6.13 -24.51 -13.48
N VAL A 612 -5.33 -24.64 -12.44
CA VAL A 612 -4.75 -25.90 -11.95
C VAL A 612 -5.06 -26.03 -10.47
N ARG A 613 -5.68 -27.14 -10.07
CA ARG A 613 -5.87 -27.51 -8.67
C ARG A 613 -4.63 -28.28 -8.22
N ILE A 614 -4.11 -27.94 -7.04
CA ILE A 614 -2.85 -28.44 -6.49
C ILE A 614 -3.15 -28.96 -5.09
N GLU A 615 -2.90 -30.26 -4.86
CA GLU A 615 -3.22 -30.96 -3.63
C GLU A 615 -1.99 -31.43 -2.87
N THR A 616 -0.81 -31.38 -3.49
CA THR A 616 0.46 -31.79 -2.90
C THR A 616 1.58 -30.78 -3.16
N ASP A 617 2.59 -30.76 -2.31
CA ASP A 617 3.74 -29.86 -2.42
C ASP A 617 4.52 -30.04 -3.73
N ASP A 618 4.62 -31.29 -4.23
CA ASP A 618 5.41 -31.62 -5.42
C ASP A 618 4.76 -31.11 -6.70
N GLU A 619 3.45 -30.92 -6.72
CA GLU A 619 2.70 -30.41 -7.89
C GLU A 619 2.92 -28.89 -8.09
N PHE A 620 3.19 -28.13 -7.03
CA PHE A 620 3.25 -26.68 -7.12
C PHE A 620 4.40 -26.17 -8.00
N GLY A 621 5.60 -26.76 -7.86
CA GLY A 621 6.76 -26.33 -8.64
C GLY A 621 6.60 -26.48 -10.17
N PRO A 622 6.16 -27.63 -10.68
CA PRO A 622 5.81 -27.81 -12.08
C PRO A 622 4.71 -26.86 -12.54
N ALA A 623 3.60 -26.76 -11.81
CA ALA A 623 2.48 -25.88 -12.15
C ALA A 623 2.86 -24.40 -12.23
N LEU A 624 3.76 -23.94 -11.35
CA LEU A 624 4.27 -22.57 -11.40
C LEU A 624 5.15 -22.33 -12.63
N ARG A 625 6.00 -23.28 -13.04
CA ARG A 625 6.80 -23.16 -14.27
C ARG A 625 5.91 -23.07 -15.50
N ASP A 626 4.87 -23.89 -15.57
CA ASP A 626 3.88 -23.86 -16.65
C ASP A 626 3.10 -22.53 -16.68
N ALA A 627 2.75 -22.00 -15.51
CA ALA A 627 2.09 -20.71 -15.38
C ALA A 627 2.99 -19.53 -15.82
N LEU A 628 4.29 -19.59 -15.51
CA LEU A 628 5.26 -18.58 -15.95
C LEU A 628 5.45 -18.57 -17.50
N ALA A 629 5.30 -19.71 -18.14
CA ALA A 629 5.35 -19.86 -19.60
C ALA A 629 4.01 -19.58 -20.31
N ALA A 630 2.92 -19.46 -19.56
CA ALA A 630 1.58 -19.31 -20.11
C ALA A 630 1.36 -17.98 -20.83
N ASP A 631 0.49 -17.97 -21.82
CA ASP A 631 0.10 -16.80 -22.63
C ASP A 631 -1.09 -16.01 -22.04
N ARG A 632 -1.70 -16.50 -20.96
CA ARG A 632 -2.91 -15.95 -20.34
C ARG A 632 -2.87 -16.07 -18.81
N PRO A 633 -3.78 -15.38 -18.08
CA PRO A 633 -3.81 -15.47 -16.61
C PRO A 633 -3.99 -16.93 -16.16
N THR A 634 -3.30 -17.28 -15.07
CA THR A 634 -3.34 -18.66 -14.55
C THR A 634 -3.68 -18.64 -13.07
N VAL A 635 -4.69 -19.43 -12.68
CA VAL A 635 -5.05 -19.68 -11.28
C VAL A 635 -4.39 -20.97 -10.81
N LEU A 636 -3.57 -20.88 -9.78
CA LEU A 636 -3.01 -22.01 -9.04
C LEU A 636 -3.80 -22.14 -7.74
N HIS A 637 -4.76 -23.06 -7.71
CA HIS A 637 -5.66 -23.29 -6.59
C HIS A 637 -5.05 -24.33 -5.65
N LEU A 638 -4.51 -23.86 -4.52
CA LEU A 638 -3.87 -24.68 -3.51
C LEU A 638 -4.90 -25.17 -2.47
N VAL A 639 -5.02 -26.47 -2.28
CA VAL A 639 -5.73 -27.04 -1.14
C VAL A 639 -4.84 -26.95 0.08
N VAL A 640 -5.25 -26.20 1.10
CA VAL A 640 -4.49 -26.00 2.34
C VAL A 640 -5.25 -26.59 3.51
N ASP A 641 -4.54 -27.27 4.41
CA ASP A 641 -5.16 -27.83 5.61
C ASP A 641 -5.78 -26.72 6.48
N ARG A 642 -7.04 -26.91 6.85
CA ARG A 642 -7.83 -25.95 7.68
C ARG A 642 -7.19 -25.64 9.04
N ARG A 643 -6.28 -26.47 9.53
CA ARG A 643 -5.55 -26.26 10.78
C ARG A 643 -4.41 -25.26 10.66
N TRP A 644 -3.90 -25.01 9.44
CA TRP A 644 -2.89 -23.98 9.17
C TRP A 644 -3.53 -22.60 9.12
N VAL A 645 -3.77 -22.00 10.29
CA VAL A 645 -4.43 -20.69 10.38
C VAL A 645 -3.43 -19.56 10.25
N SER A 646 -2.21 -19.70 10.78
CA SER A 646 -1.17 -18.68 10.64
C SER A 646 0.25 -19.29 10.54
N VAL A 647 1.23 -18.46 10.14
CA VAL A 647 2.65 -18.85 10.11
C VAL A 647 3.24 -19.15 11.50
N ASN A 648 2.54 -18.80 12.57
CA ASN A 648 2.92 -19.09 13.95
C ASN A 648 2.29 -20.38 14.49
N ASP A 649 1.37 -20.99 13.74
CA ASP A 649 0.70 -22.21 14.17
C ASP A 649 1.60 -23.42 13.94
N HIS A 650 1.55 -24.33 14.90
CA HIS A 650 2.15 -25.65 14.82
C HIS A 650 1.05 -26.69 15.11
N PRO A 651 0.14 -26.96 14.14
CA PRO A 651 -1.06 -27.76 14.36
C PRO A 651 -0.75 -29.21 14.76
N PHE A 652 0.49 -29.66 14.57
CA PHE A 652 0.96 -30.99 14.92
C PHE A 652 1.86 -31.02 16.17
N ALA A 653 2.21 -29.88 16.76
CA ALA A 653 2.83 -29.86 18.06
C ALA A 653 1.82 -30.34 19.09
N SER A 654 2.13 -31.35 19.84
CA SER A 654 1.31 -31.83 20.97
C SER A 654 1.03 -30.63 21.90
N ARG A 655 -0.25 -30.29 22.07
CA ARG A 655 -0.69 -29.37 23.13
C ARG A 655 -0.46 -29.99 24.49
#